data_63e35dd8f4a2dd84953b26ee89501f90
#
_entry.id   63e35dd8f4a2dd84953b26ee89501f90
#
_cell.length_a   1.000
_cell.length_b   1.000
_cell.length_c   1.000
_cell.angle_alpha   90.00
_cell.angle_beta   90.00
_cell.angle_gamma   90.00
#
_symmetry.space_group_name_H-M   'P 1'
#
loop_
_entity.id
_entity.type
_entity.pdbx_description
1 polymer ?
#
loop_
_entity_poly.entity_id
_entity_poly.type
_entity_poly.pdbx_seq_one_letter_code
_entity_poly.pdbx_strand_id
1 'polypeptide(L)'
;MKKIVISSLCLLSATMVFAENMKEASIVNANDTSRVIDLDEVVVVAQPKEGVRLRQQPMSSSAFGMQDMQTLQVKSLGQLADYVPSFVMPQYGSRLTSSMYIRGIGSRLNNSSVGLYYDHIPLMSKSAFNTHFYQLDRVDVLRGPQGTLYGGNSEGGIVRIYSKNPMNYQGTDVSLGLGMGLGYGRKAEVAHYHRPSDKLAFMVAGFYNSEDGFFNNTNLNEKNDKIDEAGAKVRLMWKPTAKLTFDLTSDYQYTIQNGFPYGAYDADKDETADPSTTFMNTYRRQMVNTGLTVSYDLNSYLLTSTTSHQYLWDRMKMDQDYVPTDYLSLQQTQKMNAVTEEIVFRSKNASRWQHATGIFGSYQWLHIDAPVGFGQGMTDMLDAMMQRVLPATHQMTFANFRVPGDFRTPQMNAAVFHESNLHLSDRLMATLGLRFEHHQIKNDYLTTALADITMTMTIPGRPAPTVMNIPYESKFESSVKKTSNQLLPKFGLTYRLCEDGSNIYAVVSKGYLAGGYNFQGFSDIFQMEMRSLGANFPRDGKVQHTADDQAQKDQQISYDAETTWNYEAGTHLNLFDHKVKADVAFFYTQIRNQQISRMSADYGFGRVIDNAGKSYSCGVEAALRGQAFDNHLMWGATYSFTHAKFKEYDDYDNARNLISYKDNYVPFIPQHQFSVNGDYRFDVEDDILSSITLGFNVKGQGKTYWEANNDMYQKFYATLGAHMMFKLNKVEVDFWGRNLTNTNYHTFLVNSQMTNQSFAHQGNPLHAGVDLRMHF
;
A
#
# COMPACT_ATOMS: atom_id res chain seq x y z
N MET A 1 -18.61 -11.24 25.04
CA MET A 1 -17.69 -10.28 25.71
C MET A 1 -17.13 -10.76 27.05
N LYS A 2 -17.93 -11.25 28.05
CA LYS A 2 -17.37 -11.77 29.34
C LYS A 2 -16.39 -12.96 29.22
N LYS A 3 -16.53 -13.84 28.22
CA LYS A 3 -15.63 -15.01 28.03
C LYS A 3 -14.26 -14.62 27.43
N ILE A 4 -14.16 -13.54 26.66
CA ILE A 4 -12.89 -13.08 26.08
C ILE A 4 -12.04 -12.36 27.13
N VAL A 5 -12.65 -11.61 28.03
CA VAL A 5 -11.93 -10.91 29.13
C VAL A 5 -11.34 -11.93 30.12
N ILE A 6 -12.01 -13.03 30.40
CA ILE A 6 -11.50 -14.09 31.29
C ILE A 6 -10.34 -14.84 30.65
N SER A 7 -10.39 -15.10 29.32
CA SER A 7 -9.26 -15.72 28.58
C SER A 7 -8.03 -14.82 28.54
N SER A 8 -8.20 -13.51 28.44
CA SER A 8 -7.08 -12.54 28.45
C SER A 8 -6.44 -12.41 29.83
N LEU A 9 -7.23 -12.50 30.92
CA LEU A 9 -6.69 -12.52 32.30
C LEU A 9 -5.94 -13.83 32.61
N CYS A 10 -6.40 -14.96 32.09
CA CYS A 10 -5.71 -16.24 32.25
C CYS A 10 -4.37 -16.31 31.50
N LEU A 11 -4.23 -15.61 30.35
CA LEU A 11 -2.93 -15.48 29.65
C LEU A 11 -1.96 -14.59 30.48
N LEU A 12 -2.44 -13.50 31.07
CA LEU A 12 -1.59 -12.66 31.94
C LEU A 12 -1.11 -13.39 33.21
N SER A 13 -1.96 -14.23 33.82
CA SER A 13 -1.57 -15.01 35.00
C SER A 13 -0.59 -16.15 34.64
N ALA A 14 -0.69 -16.75 33.45
CA ALA A 14 0.26 -17.76 32.98
C ALA A 14 1.65 -17.18 32.71
N THR A 15 1.75 -15.92 32.25
CA THR A 15 3.04 -15.27 32.02
C THR A 15 3.74 -14.86 33.33
N MET A 16 3.01 -14.53 34.40
CA MET A 16 3.62 -14.23 35.69
C MET A 16 4.20 -15.48 36.36
N VAL A 17 3.57 -16.64 36.21
CA VAL A 17 4.07 -17.90 36.80
C VAL A 17 5.32 -18.41 36.06
N PHE A 18 5.49 -18.12 34.76
CA PHE A 18 6.71 -18.45 34.04
C PHE A 18 7.91 -17.54 34.38
N ALA A 19 7.67 -16.30 34.80
CA ALA A 19 8.73 -15.34 35.14
C ALA A 19 9.44 -15.66 36.46
N GLU A 20 8.80 -16.38 37.39
CA GLU A 20 9.38 -16.70 38.73
C GLU A 20 10.37 -17.90 38.71
N ASN A 21 10.34 -18.73 37.66
CA ASN A 21 11.17 -19.96 37.59
C ASN A 21 12.46 -19.82 36.75
N MET A 22 12.78 -18.63 36.23
CA MET A 22 14.02 -18.37 35.48
C MET A 22 14.98 -17.49 36.27
N LYS A 23 15.51 -18.00 37.40
CA LYS A 23 16.73 -17.48 38.01
C LYS A 23 17.93 -18.15 37.36
N GLU A 24 18.87 -17.29 36.89
CA GLU A 24 20.22 -17.59 36.40
C GLU A 24 20.35 -18.02 34.92
N ALA A 25 20.25 -17.05 34.02
CA ALA A 25 21.04 -17.03 32.81
C ALA A 25 21.75 -15.65 32.76
N SER A 26 23.04 -15.71 32.53
CA SER A 26 24.02 -14.64 32.59
C SER A 26 23.52 -13.31 32.01
N ILE A 27 23.49 -12.29 32.83
CA ILE A 27 23.25 -10.90 32.56
C ILE A 27 24.34 -10.41 31.58
N VAL A 28 23.99 -10.26 30.32
CA VAL A 28 24.70 -9.32 29.44
C VAL A 28 24.30 -7.93 29.96
N ASN A 29 25.26 -7.19 30.49
CA ASN A 29 25.07 -5.90 31.12
C ASN A 29 24.22 -4.96 30.27
N ALA A 30 22.98 -4.75 30.72
CA ALA A 30 22.07 -3.74 30.15
C ALA A 30 22.39 -2.30 30.61
N ASN A 31 23.53 -2.10 31.27
CA ASN A 31 23.99 -0.80 31.79
C ASN A 31 25.04 -0.11 30.90
N ASP A 32 24.99 -0.32 29.60
CA ASP A 32 25.79 0.52 28.71
C ASP A 32 24.96 1.75 28.29
N THR A 33 24.99 2.76 29.19
CA THR A 33 24.45 4.11 28.94
C THR A 33 25.27 4.90 27.90
N SER A 34 26.36 4.33 27.39
CA SER A 34 27.21 4.88 26.34
C SER A 34 26.88 4.37 24.95
N ARG A 35 25.66 3.87 24.68
CA ARG A 35 25.25 3.61 23.28
C ARG A 35 25.25 4.93 22.53
N VAL A 36 26.37 5.19 21.88
CA VAL A 36 26.43 6.05 20.69
C VAL A 36 25.30 5.54 19.81
N ILE A 37 24.27 6.35 19.63
CA ILE A 37 23.24 6.05 18.65
C ILE A 37 23.96 6.13 17.31
N ASP A 38 24.34 4.95 16.83
CA ASP A 38 25.03 4.85 15.57
C ASP A 38 24.03 5.23 14.49
N LEU A 39 24.13 6.46 13.99
CA LEU A 39 23.39 6.88 12.81
C LEU A 39 23.85 6.06 11.59
N ASP A 40 24.92 5.26 11.74
CA ASP A 40 25.34 4.37 10.69
C ASP A 40 24.31 3.26 10.48
N GLU A 41 24.04 3.02 9.22
CA GLU A 41 23.24 1.90 8.76
C GLU A 41 23.74 0.61 9.42
N VAL A 42 22.94 0.06 10.34
CA VAL A 42 23.26 -1.22 10.95
C VAL A 42 23.48 -2.21 9.82
N VAL A 43 24.69 -2.74 9.70
CA VAL A 43 25.03 -3.79 8.74
C VAL A 43 24.28 -5.03 9.16
N VAL A 44 23.05 -5.12 8.69
CA VAL A 44 22.22 -6.30 8.93
C VAL A 44 22.81 -7.48 8.18
N VAL A 45 22.81 -8.60 8.85
CA VAL A 45 23.14 -9.92 8.35
C VAL A 45 22.69 -10.08 6.89
N ALA A 46 23.69 -10.28 6.03
CA ALA A 46 23.59 -10.78 4.66
C ALA A 46 22.29 -10.54 3.91
N GLN A 47 22.12 -9.32 3.37
CA GLN A 47 21.09 -9.07 2.38
C GLN A 47 21.28 -10.01 1.18
N PRO A 48 20.25 -10.73 0.71
CA PRO A 48 20.42 -11.67 -0.41
C PRO A 48 20.99 -11.03 -1.68
N LYS A 49 20.58 -9.79 -1.98
CA LYS A 49 20.91 -9.10 -3.24
C LYS A 49 21.99 -8.04 -3.11
N GLU A 50 22.27 -7.51 -1.93
CA GLU A 50 23.13 -6.34 -1.76
C GLU A 50 24.37 -6.67 -0.96
N GLY A 51 25.54 -6.44 -1.55
CA GLY A 51 26.84 -6.56 -0.89
C GLY A 51 27.42 -5.24 -0.42
N VAL A 52 26.81 -4.13 -0.83
CA VAL A 52 27.28 -2.74 -0.56
C VAL A 52 26.25 -2.04 0.33
N ARG A 53 26.71 -1.20 1.26
CA ARG A 53 25.81 -0.38 2.10
C ARG A 53 24.92 0.51 1.23
N LEU A 54 23.64 0.72 1.63
CA LEU A 54 22.67 1.48 0.83
C LEU A 54 23.17 2.87 0.43
N ARG A 55 23.76 3.62 1.37
CA ARG A 55 24.31 4.97 1.10
C ARG A 55 25.58 4.99 0.23
N GLN A 56 26.14 3.84 -0.10
CA GLN A 56 27.27 3.72 -1.03
C GLN A 56 26.78 3.34 -2.44
N GLN A 57 25.52 2.99 -2.61
CA GLN A 57 24.92 2.66 -3.89
C GLN A 57 24.42 3.93 -4.59
N PRO A 58 24.40 3.96 -5.94
CA PRO A 58 23.90 5.10 -6.70
C PRO A 58 22.36 5.12 -6.70
N MET A 59 21.76 5.45 -5.57
CA MET A 59 20.31 5.56 -5.42
C MET A 59 19.93 6.37 -4.18
N SER A 60 18.75 7.00 -4.23
CA SER A 60 18.12 7.59 -3.05
C SER A 60 17.52 6.53 -2.16
N SER A 61 17.83 6.55 -0.88
CA SER A 61 17.26 5.64 0.10
C SER A 61 16.96 6.34 1.42
N SER A 62 16.00 5.78 2.17
CA SER A 62 15.73 6.17 3.56
C SER A 62 15.62 4.90 4.39
N ALA A 63 16.38 4.80 5.47
CA ALA A 63 16.36 3.68 6.40
C ALA A 63 15.90 4.17 7.77
N PHE A 64 15.02 3.42 8.42
CA PHE A 64 14.47 3.71 9.74
C PHE A 64 14.63 2.48 10.62
N GLY A 65 15.39 2.61 11.70
CA GLY A 65 15.50 1.60 12.74
C GLY A 65 14.30 1.61 13.67
N MET A 66 14.26 0.64 14.59
CA MET A 66 13.18 0.57 15.58
C MET A 66 13.07 1.86 16.39
N GLN A 67 14.20 2.43 16.81
CA GLN A 67 14.21 3.65 17.60
C GLN A 67 13.63 4.83 16.82
N ASP A 68 13.97 4.99 15.53
CA ASP A 68 13.36 6.01 14.66
C ASP A 68 11.84 5.84 14.60
N MET A 69 11.37 4.58 14.43
CA MET A 69 9.93 4.29 14.35
C MET A 69 9.19 4.63 15.64
N GLN A 70 9.83 4.41 16.78
CA GLN A 70 9.27 4.76 18.10
C GLN A 70 9.24 6.27 18.33
N THR A 71 10.36 6.96 18.08
CA THR A 71 10.52 8.41 18.18
C THR A 71 9.53 9.15 17.28
N LEU A 72 9.40 8.72 16.03
CA LEU A 72 8.45 9.28 15.07
C LEU A 72 6.99 8.85 15.31
N GLN A 73 6.74 8.00 16.30
CA GLN A 73 5.40 7.44 16.60
C GLN A 73 4.76 6.71 15.39
N VAL A 74 5.59 6.09 14.55
CA VAL A 74 5.15 5.39 13.32
C VAL A 74 4.71 3.97 13.66
N LYS A 75 3.45 3.63 13.35
CA LYS A 75 2.84 2.32 13.59
C LYS A 75 2.39 1.62 12.28
N SER A 76 2.47 2.31 11.15
CA SER A 76 2.06 1.79 9.84
C SER A 76 2.88 2.39 8.69
N LEU A 77 2.84 1.73 7.53
CA LEU A 77 3.50 2.22 6.33
C LEU A 77 2.97 3.59 5.87
N GLY A 78 1.65 3.82 6.01
CA GLY A 78 1.06 5.12 5.67
C GLY A 78 1.61 6.27 6.52
N GLN A 79 1.89 6.01 7.81
CA GLN A 79 2.53 7.01 8.68
C GLN A 79 4.01 7.19 8.37
N LEU A 80 4.71 6.11 7.98
CA LEU A 80 6.11 6.20 7.56
C LEU A 80 6.28 7.06 6.31
N ALA A 81 5.33 7.00 5.37
CA ALA A 81 5.36 7.77 4.13
C ALA A 81 5.51 9.28 4.38
N ASP A 82 4.97 9.80 5.48
CA ASP A 82 5.07 11.22 5.84
C ASP A 82 6.52 11.69 6.14
N TYR A 83 7.44 10.76 6.45
CA TYR A 83 8.84 11.04 6.79
C TYR A 83 9.82 10.65 5.68
N VAL A 84 9.34 10.19 4.55
CA VAL A 84 10.17 9.83 3.38
C VAL A 84 9.91 10.84 2.25
N PRO A 85 10.93 11.54 1.74
CA PRO A 85 10.75 12.48 0.64
C PRO A 85 10.09 11.83 -0.58
N SER A 86 9.14 12.52 -1.21
CA SER A 86 8.41 12.08 -2.42
C SER A 86 7.68 10.75 -2.29
N PHE A 87 7.45 10.25 -1.07
CA PHE A 87 6.65 9.05 -0.82
C PHE A 87 5.29 9.42 -0.23
N VAL A 88 4.22 8.99 -0.88
CA VAL A 88 2.85 9.26 -0.46
C VAL A 88 2.05 7.96 -0.46
N MET A 89 1.25 7.77 0.57
CA MET A 89 0.29 6.68 0.68
C MET A 89 -1.08 7.25 1.07
N PRO A 90 -1.88 7.68 0.06
CA PRO A 90 -3.19 8.26 0.33
C PRO A 90 -4.09 7.30 1.11
N GLN A 91 -4.81 7.84 2.08
CA GLN A 91 -5.75 7.07 2.89
C GLN A 91 -7.13 7.10 2.23
N TYR A 92 -7.59 5.97 1.72
CA TYR A 92 -8.91 5.85 1.08
C TYR A 92 -9.98 5.28 2.03
N GLY A 93 -9.72 5.32 3.32
CA GLY A 93 -10.66 4.85 4.33
C GLY A 93 -10.84 3.32 4.40
N SER A 94 -9.97 2.53 3.77
CA SER A 94 -10.01 1.07 3.85
C SER A 94 -8.61 0.44 3.72
N ARG A 95 -8.40 -0.67 4.42
CA ARG A 95 -7.20 -1.51 4.29
C ARG A 95 -7.06 -2.15 2.89
N LEU A 96 -8.15 -2.28 2.16
CA LEU A 96 -8.15 -2.81 0.78
C LEU A 96 -7.30 -1.95 -0.16
N THR A 97 -7.48 -0.64 -0.09
CA THR A 97 -6.85 0.29 -1.02
C THR A 97 -5.55 0.83 -0.42
N SER A 98 -4.45 0.24 -0.81
CA SER A 98 -3.11 0.54 -0.29
C SER A 98 -2.19 0.97 -1.42
N SER A 99 -2.47 2.14 -1.99
CA SER A 99 -1.69 2.69 -3.10
C SER A 99 -0.49 3.46 -2.59
N MET A 100 0.69 3.11 -3.09
CA MET A 100 1.94 3.80 -2.79
C MET A 100 2.38 4.58 -4.03
N TYR A 101 2.77 5.83 -3.82
CA TYR A 101 3.30 6.72 -4.85
C TYR A 101 4.68 7.20 -4.43
N ILE A 102 5.68 7.03 -5.31
CA ILE A 102 7.03 7.56 -5.11
C ILE A 102 7.39 8.36 -6.35
N ARG A 103 7.82 9.63 -6.17
CA ARG A 103 8.24 10.53 -7.28
C ARG A 103 7.19 10.70 -8.38
N GLY A 104 5.92 10.69 -8.02
CA GLY A 104 4.85 10.83 -9.01
C GLY A 104 4.45 9.53 -9.72
N ILE A 105 5.06 8.40 -9.37
CA ILE A 105 4.75 7.09 -9.92
C ILE A 105 3.96 6.30 -8.90
N GLY A 106 2.77 5.85 -9.27
CA GLY A 106 1.89 5.08 -8.40
C GLY A 106 0.65 4.60 -9.14
N SER A 107 -0.03 3.60 -8.60
CA SER A 107 -1.26 3.06 -9.17
C SER A 107 -2.32 2.90 -8.09
N ARG A 108 -3.50 3.44 -8.33
CA ARG A 108 -4.65 3.30 -7.41
C ARG A 108 -5.30 1.92 -7.52
N LEU A 109 -5.46 1.40 -8.73
CA LEU A 109 -6.12 0.12 -9.01
C LEU A 109 -5.09 -0.94 -9.40
N ASN A 110 -5.49 -2.20 -9.29
CA ASN A 110 -4.74 -3.39 -9.71
C ASN A 110 -3.30 -3.47 -9.15
N ASN A 111 -2.28 -3.59 -10.01
CA ASN A 111 -0.89 -3.78 -9.60
C ASN A 111 -0.31 -2.54 -8.91
N SER A 112 0.65 -2.71 -8.02
CA SER A 112 1.38 -1.61 -7.38
C SER A 112 2.61 -1.24 -8.17
N SER A 113 2.90 0.06 -8.28
CA SER A 113 4.14 0.59 -8.87
C SER A 113 5.32 0.59 -7.88
N VAL A 114 5.05 0.33 -6.61
CA VAL A 114 6.06 0.22 -5.55
C VAL A 114 5.96 -1.17 -4.95
N GLY A 115 7.08 -1.91 -4.94
CA GLY A 115 7.14 -3.25 -4.36
C GLY A 115 7.26 -3.21 -2.84
N LEU A 116 6.66 -4.18 -2.17
CA LEU A 116 6.79 -4.35 -0.72
C LEU A 116 7.34 -5.74 -0.40
N TYR A 117 8.40 -5.77 0.40
CA TYR A 117 9.06 -6.99 0.87
C TYR A 117 9.02 -7.04 2.41
N TYR A 118 8.67 -8.20 2.95
CA TYR A 118 8.71 -8.44 4.39
C TYR A 118 9.58 -9.67 4.69
N ASP A 119 10.67 -9.48 5.45
CA ASP A 119 11.70 -10.52 5.71
C ASP A 119 12.15 -11.25 4.43
N HIS A 120 12.49 -10.49 3.38
CA HIS A 120 12.89 -10.94 2.04
C HIS A 120 11.78 -11.50 1.15
N ILE A 121 10.55 -11.66 1.66
CA ILE A 121 9.40 -12.19 0.94
C ILE A 121 8.70 -11.05 0.20
N PRO A 122 8.55 -11.10 -1.14
CA PRO A 122 7.74 -10.13 -1.87
C PRO A 122 6.26 -10.31 -1.55
N LEU A 123 5.54 -9.26 -1.20
CA LEU A 123 4.07 -9.29 -1.07
C LEU A 123 3.43 -9.12 -2.46
N MET A 124 2.71 -10.14 -2.91
CA MET A 124 2.22 -10.24 -4.29
C MET A 124 0.92 -9.48 -4.55
N SER A 125 0.18 -9.09 -3.51
CA SER A 125 -1.05 -8.30 -3.63
C SER A 125 -0.94 -7.02 -2.83
N LYS A 126 -1.32 -5.88 -3.43
CA LYS A 126 -1.36 -4.62 -2.68
C LYS A 126 -2.42 -4.58 -1.59
N SER A 127 -3.45 -5.44 -1.62
CA SER A 127 -4.38 -5.64 -0.50
C SER A 127 -3.67 -6.10 0.79
N ALA A 128 -2.44 -6.65 0.67
CA ALA A 128 -1.59 -7.03 1.80
C ALA A 128 -0.68 -5.89 2.30
N PHE A 129 -0.57 -4.75 1.60
CA PHE A 129 0.46 -3.74 1.90
C PHE A 129 0.17 -2.92 3.15
N ASN A 130 -1.09 -2.65 3.45
CA ASN A 130 -1.48 -1.94 4.67
C ASN A 130 -1.68 -2.94 5.82
N THR A 131 -0.56 -3.44 6.33
CA THR A 131 -0.51 -4.40 7.43
C THR A 131 -0.08 -3.72 8.72
N HIS A 132 -0.38 -4.34 9.85
CA HIS A 132 0.16 -3.92 11.14
C HIS A 132 1.64 -4.27 11.21
N PHE A 133 2.46 -3.32 11.67
CA PHE A 133 3.87 -3.53 11.96
C PHE A 133 4.05 -4.01 13.39
N TYR A 134 4.73 -5.12 13.57
CA TYR A 134 5.11 -5.58 14.88
C TYR A 134 6.51 -6.21 14.87
N GLN A 135 7.25 -5.98 15.95
CA GLN A 135 8.59 -6.48 16.17
C GLN A 135 9.59 -6.14 15.06
N LEU A 136 9.55 -4.89 14.61
CA LEU A 136 10.44 -4.39 13.57
C LEU A 136 11.86 -4.22 14.06
N ASP A 137 12.80 -4.51 13.18
CA ASP A 137 14.21 -4.13 13.28
C ASP A 137 14.47 -2.87 12.45
N ARG A 138 14.05 -2.91 11.18
CA ARG A 138 14.31 -1.85 10.21
C ARG A 138 13.28 -1.81 9.09
N VAL A 139 13.06 -0.61 8.55
CA VAL A 139 12.36 -0.39 7.28
C VAL A 139 13.24 0.43 6.35
N ASP A 140 13.45 -0.06 5.13
CA ASP A 140 14.15 0.66 4.07
C ASP A 140 13.18 1.06 2.97
N VAL A 141 13.29 2.29 2.49
CA VAL A 141 12.58 2.79 1.33
C VAL A 141 13.59 3.18 0.25
N LEU A 142 13.60 2.45 -0.85
CA LEU A 142 14.43 2.71 -2.03
C LEU A 142 13.59 3.46 -3.05
N ARG A 143 14.01 4.66 -3.43
CA ARG A 143 13.24 5.52 -4.34
C ARG A 143 13.80 5.47 -5.75
N GLY A 144 12.91 5.59 -6.75
CA GLY A 144 13.21 5.37 -8.15
C GLY A 144 13.23 3.89 -8.55
N PRO A 145 13.24 3.59 -9.85
CA PRO A 145 13.10 2.24 -10.37
C PRO A 145 14.18 1.27 -9.88
N GLN A 146 13.73 0.17 -9.30
CA GLN A 146 14.57 -0.93 -8.84
C GLN A 146 14.41 -2.20 -9.71
N GLY A 147 14.00 -2.01 -10.97
CA GLY A 147 13.64 -3.09 -11.88
C GLY A 147 14.72 -4.15 -12.09
N THR A 148 16.00 -3.79 -12.05
CA THR A 148 17.12 -4.73 -12.26
C THR A 148 17.14 -5.84 -11.22
N LEU A 149 17.06 -5.51 -9.93
CA LEU A 149 17.12 -6.51 -8.85
C LEU A 149 15.74 -7.05 -8.44
N TYR A 150 14.69 -6.25 -8.59
CA TYR A 150 13.36 -6.54 -8.04
C TYR A 150 12.29 -6.80 -9.11
N GLY A 151 12.56 -6.45 -10.38
CA GLY A 151 11.67 -6.75 -11.50
C GLY A 151 10.48 -5.80 -11.63
N GLY A 152 9.39 -6.32 -12.17
CA GLY A 152 8.13 -5.58 -12.32
C GLY A 152 7.54 -5.10 -11.01
N ASN A 153 6.62 -4.13 -11.11
CA ASN A 153 5.95 -3.53 -9.95
C ASN A 153 6.92 -2.85 -8.96
N SER A 154 8.06 -2.35 -9.47
CA SER A 154 9.11 -1.65 -8.71
C SER A 154 9.60 -0.39 -9.42
N GLU A 155 8.78 0.19 -10.30
CA GLU A 155 9.14 1.35 -11.10
C GLU A 155 9.18 2.66 -10.31
N GLY A 156 8.36 2.79 -9.26
CA GLY A 156 8.42 3.90 -8.31
C GLY A 156 9.47 3.69 -7.23
N GLY A 157 9.70 2.44 -6.83
CA GLY A 157 10.62 2.09 -5.77
C GLY A 157 10.29 0.78 -5.07
N ILE A 158 10.96 0.56 -3.94
CA ILE A 158 10.80 -0.64 -3.10
C ILE A 158 10.74 -0.23 -1.63
N VAL A 159 9.84 -0.84 -0.88
CA VAL A 159 9.84 -0.81 0.59
C VAL A 159 10.23 -2.19 1.10
N ARG A 160 11.19 -2.24 2.03
CA ARG A 160 11.64 -3.49 2.66
C ARG A 160 11.47 -3.38 4.17
N ILE A 161 10.82 -4.36 4.75
CA ILE A 161 10.54 -4.44 6.18
C ILE A 161 11.27 -5.65 6.74
N TYR A 162 11.99 -5.47 7.83
CA TYR A 162 12.73 -6.52 8.51
C TYR A 162 12.26 -6.64 9.95
N SER A 163 11.99 -7.86 10.40
CA SER A 163 11.74 -8.16 11.80
C SER A 163 13.02 -8.46 12.56
N LYS A 164 13.01 -8.25 13.87
CA LYS A 164 14.14 -8.55 14.75
C LYS A 164 14.65 -9.98 14.58
N ASN A 165 15.97 -10.13 14.56
CA ASN A 165 16.62 -11.41 14.41
C ASN A 165 16.74 -12.14 15.76
N PRO A 166 16.10 -13.32 15.97
CA PRO A 166 16.15 -14.04 17.23
C PRO A 166 17.53 -14.61 17.57
N MET A 167 18.48 -14.67 16.64
CA MET A 167 19.87 -15.01 16.98
C MET A 167 20.58 -13.90 17.73
N ASN A 168 20.19 -12.64 17.54
CA ASN A 168 20.87 -11.47 18.09
C ASN A 168 20.07 -10.75 19.18
N TYR A 169 18.75 -10.99 19.22
CA TYR A 169 17.83 -10.35 20.17
C TYR A 169 17.13 -11.42 21.01
N GLN A 170 17.08 -11.22 22.32
CA GLN A 170 16.52 -12.16 23.29
C GLN A 170 15.58 -11.43 24.26
N GLY A 171 14.69 -12.18 24.89
CA GLY A 171 13.77 -11.65 25.90
C GLY A 171 12.32 -11.60 25.44
N THR A 172 11.50 -10.94 26.21
CA THR A 172 10.07 -10.76 25.96
C THR A 172 9.74 -9.28 25.87
N ASP A 173 9.21 -8.86 24.74
CA ASP A 173 8.67 -7.52 24.54
C ASP A 173 7.15 -7.54 24.75
N VAL A 174 6.64 -6.59 25.53
CA VAL A 174 5.21 -6.34 25.71
C VAL A 174 4.93 -4.88 25.39
N SER A 175 3.96 -4.62 24.52
CA SER A 175 3.48 -3.27 24.21
C SER A 175 1.98 -3.20 24.38
N LEU A 176 1.51 -2.25 25.20
CA LEU A 176 0.09 -1.95 25.41
C LEU A 176 -0.15 -0.50 25.00
N GLY A 177 -1.28 -0.23 24.37
CA GLY A 177 -1.64 1.13 23.94
C GLY A 177 -3.11 1.41 24.20
N LEU A 178 -3.40 2.64 24.63
CA LEU A 178 -4.75 3.15 24.82
C LEU A 178 -4.88 4.51 24.13
N GLY A 179 -5.82 4.62 23.20
CA GLY A 179 -6.26 5.89 22.65
C GLY A 179 -7.26 6.56 23.60
N MET A 180 -7.30 7.89 23.59
CA MET A 180 -8.19 8.70 24.41
C MET A 180 -9.02 9.64 23.52
N GLY A 181 -10.27 9.88 23.90
CA GLY A 181 -11.16 10.79 23.17
C GLY A 181 -11.77 10.18 21.92
N LEU A 182 -11.87 10.96 20.84
CA LEU A 182 -12.37 10.50 19.56
C LEU A 182 -11.42 9.42 18.99
N GLY A 183 -11.99 8.37 18.39
CA GLY A 183 -11.22 7.27 17.84
C GLY A 183 -10.54 6.39 18.91
N TYR A 184 -11.19 6.21 20.07
CA TYR A 184 -10.67 5.38 21.15
C TYR A 184 -10.11 4.05 20.66
N GLY A 185 -8.83 3.83 20.91
CA GLY A 185 -8.09 2.65 20.45
C GLY A 185 -7.54 1.82 21.58
N ARG A 186 -7.33 0.52 21.31
CA ARG A 186 -6.71 -0.46 22.22
C ARG A 186 -5.72 -1.28 21.45
N LYS A 187 -4.51 -1.37 21.95
CA LYS A 187 -3.45 -2.17 21.34
C LYS A 187 -2.83 -3.07 22.40
N ALA A 188 -2.58 -4.32 22.03
CA ALA A 188 -1.76 -5.24 22.80
C ALA A 188 -0.85 -6.00 21.84
N GLU A 189 0.44 -6.09 22.17
CA GLU A 189 1.43 -6.80 21.38
C GLU A 189 2.40 -7.48 22.33
N VAL A 190 2.70 -8.76 22.08
CA VAL A 190 3.66 -9.57 22.84
C VAL A 190 4.54 -10.31 21.87
N ALA A 191 5.85 -10.31 22.13
CA ALA A 191 6.80 -11.14 21.40
C ALA A 191 7.84 -11.73 22.33
N HIS A 192 8.14 -13.00 22.15
CA HIS A 192 9.17 -13.72 22.89
C HIS A 192 10.26 -14.22 21.94
N TYR A 193 11.51 -13.91 22.27
CA TYR A 193 12.71 -14.29 21.54
C TYR A 193 13.57 -15.18 22.41
N HIS A 194 13.93 -16.36 21.89
CA HIS A 194 14.74 -17.31 22.63
C HIS A 194 15.77 -17.98 21.72
N ARG A 195 16.99 -18.05 22.20
CA ARG A 195 18.12 -18.74 21.55
C ARG A 195 18.62 -19.88 22.47
N PRO A 196 18.03 -21.09 22.36
CA PRO A 196 18.45 -22.22 23.19
C PRO A 196 19.88 -22.68 22.90
N SER A 197 20.44 -22.35 21.73
CA SER A 197 21.82 -22.64 21.38
C SER A 197 22.34 -21.69 20.29
N ASP A 198 23.65 -21.71 20.05
CA ASP A 198 24.25 -20.94 18.93
C ASP A 198 23.79 -21.41 17.55
N LYS A 199 23.13 -22.57 17.48
CA LYS A 199 22.59 -23.13 16.25
C LYS A 199 21.10 -22.93 16.04
N LEU A 200 20.36 -22.58 17.08
CA LEU A 200 18.91 -22.52 17.03
C LEU A 200 18.40 -21.29 17.78
N ALA A 201 17.54 -20.53 17.13
CA ALA A 201 16.79 -19.45 17.77
C ALA A 201 15.39 -19.34 17.18
N PHE A 202 14.44 -18.85 17.98
CA PHE A 202 13.08 -18.63 17.50
C PHE A 202 12.47 -17.36 18.11
N MET A 203 11.45 -16.86 17.43
CA MET A 203 10.58 -15.80 17.89
C MET A 203 9.13 -16.22 17.69
N VAL A 204 8.29 -15.94 18.68
CA VAL A 204 6.83 -16.04 18.59
C VAL A 204 6.25 -14.70 19.02
N ALA A 205 5.37 -14.14 18.20
CA ALA A 205 4.74 -12.87 18.48
C ALA A 205 3.23 -12.91 18.16
N GLY A 206 2.47 -12.07 18.83
CA GLY A 206 1.06 -11.85 18.54
C GLY A 206 0.66 -10.42 18.86
N PHE A 207 -0.38 -9.94 18.18
CA PHE A 207 -0.95 -8.63 18.43
C PHE A 207 -2.48 -8.63 18.31
N TYR A 208 -3.08 -7.67 18.99
CA TYR A 208 -4.46 -7.24 18.81
C TYR A 208 -4.50 -5.72 18.79
N ASN A 209 -5.20 -5.16 17.80
CA ASN A 209 -5.43 -3.74 17.65
C ASN A 209 -6.92 -3.49 17.36
N SER A 210 -7.52 -2.53 18.06
CA SER A 210 -8.93 -2.15 17.89
C SER A 210 -9.05 -0.65 17.98
N GLU A 211 -9.72 -0.02 17.01
CA GLU A 211 -10.02 1.41 17.00
C GLU A 211 -11.51 1.61 16.73
N ASP A 212 -12.18 2.42 17.54
CA ASP A 212 -13.63 2.65 17.41
C ASP A 212 -13.98 3.59 16.23
N GLY A 213 -12.96 4.29 15.67
CA GLY A 213 -13.12 5.21 14.54
C GLY A 213 -13.55 6.62 14.92
N PHE A 214 -13.44 7.53 13.95
CA PHE A 214 -13.65 8.98 14.13
C PHE A 214 -14.97 9.47 13.56
N PHE A 215 -15.45 8.86 12.47
CA PHE A 215 -16.57 9.34 11.66
C PHE A 215 -17.85 8.55 11.92
N ASN A 216 -18.97 9.26 12.07
CA ASN A 216 -20.29 8.65 12.26
C ASN A 216 -21.00 8.54 10.91
N ASN A 217 -21.67 7.43 10.64
CA ASN A 217 -22.68 7.35 9.60
C ASN A 217 -24.00 7.90 10.15
N THR A 218 -24.44 9.04 9.62
CA THR A 218 -25.63 9.74 10.12
C THR A 218 -26.94 9.00 9.83
N ASN A 219 -27.00 8.23 8.75
CA ASN A 219 -28.17 7.42 8.40
C ASN A 219 -28.30 6.17 9.27
N LEU A 220 -27.16 5.55 9.63
CA LEU A 220 -27.13 4.30 10.40
C LEU A 220 -26.89 4.52 11.89
N ASN A 221 -26.45 5.72 12.29
CA ASN A 221 -26.06 6.07 13.66
C ASN A 221 -24.99 5.14 14.25
N GLU A 222 -23.99 4.77 13.43
CA GLU A 222 -22.87 3.91 13.79
C GLU A 222 -21.54 4.48 13.30
N LYS A 223 -20.40 4.07 13.92
CA LYS A 223 -19.06 4.44 13.49
C LYS A 223 -18.71 3.80 12.15
N ASN A 224 -18.32 4.62 11.16
CA ASN A 224 -18.10 4.20 9.76
C ASN A 224 -16.66 3.75 9.46
N ASP A 225 -15.73 3.89 10.41
CA ASP A 225 -14.31 3.60 10.24
C ASP A 225 -13.71 2.73 11.37
N LYS A 226 -14.58 2.04 12.11
CA LYS A 226 -14.16 1.08 13.15
C LYS A 226 -13.31 -0.04 12.54
N ILE A 227 -12.21 -0.42 13.24
CA ILE A 227 -11.33 -1.50 12.82
C ILE A 227 -10.95 -2.40 13.99
N ASP A 228 -10.93 -3.71 13.76
CA ASP A 228 -10.40 -4.73 14.64
C ASP A 228 -9.40 -5.61 13.87
N GLU A 229 -8.18 -5.74 14.39
CA GLU A 229 -7.10 -6.51 13.77
C GLU A 229 -6.43 -7.41 14.78
N ALA A 230 -6.05 -8.60 14.34
CA ALA A 230 -5.26 -9.52 15.15
C ALA A 230 -4.28 -10.30 14.26
N GLY A 231 -3.18 -10.73 14.82
CA GLY A 231 -2.22 -11.55 14.10
C GLY A 231 -1.23 -12.26 14.98
N ALA A 232 -0.50 -13.18 14.36
CA ALA A 232 0.56 -13.94 14.99
C ALA A 232 1.70 -14.16 14.00
N LYS A 233 2.94 -14.15 14.51
CA LYS A 233 4.15 -14.39 13.72
C LYS A 233 5.06 -15.37 14.43
N VAL A 234 5.66 -16.25 13.63
CA VAL A 234 6.72 -17.15 14.09
C VAL A 234 7.92 -16.97 13.18
N ARG A 235 9.11 -16.90 13.74
CA ARG A 235 10.38 -16.97 13.02
C ARG A 235 11.29 -17.99 13.67
N LEU A 236 11.82 -18.91 12.88
CA LEU A 236 12.72 -19.97 13.32
C LEU A 236 14.00 -19.90 12.52
N MET A 237 15.13 -19.71 13.19
CA MET A 237 16.45 -19.70 12.59
C MET A 237 17.25 -20.92 13.05
N TRP A 238 17.75 -21.69 12.09
CA TRP A 238 18.55 -22.88 12.35
C TRP A 238 19.85 -22.84 11.57
N LYS A 239 20.98 -22.95 12.29
CA LYS A 239 22.34 -22.98 11.75
C LYS A 239 23.00 -24.32 12.04
N PRO A 240 22.70 -25.40 11.27
CA PRO A 240 23.29 -26.72 11.52
C PRO A 240 24.81 -26.70 11.43
N THR A 241 25.37 -25.86 10.57
CA THR A 241 26.81 -25.63 10.42
C THR A 241 27.10 -24.11 10.39
N ALA A 242 28.38 -23.73 10.51
CA ALA A 242 28.78 -22.34 10.38
C ALA A 242 28.49 -21.73 8.98
N LYS A 243 28.31 -22.58 7.97
CA LYS A 243 28.08 -22.15 6.58
C LYS A 243 26.63 -22.19 6.13
N LEU A 244 25.78 -22.95 6.80
CA LEU A 244 24.39 -23.17 6.37
C LEU A 244 23.40 -22.58 7.38
N THR A 245 22.50 -21.72 6.90
CA THR A 245 21.44 -21.10 7.70
C THR A 245 20.09 -21.33 7.04
N PHE A 246 19.12 -21.77 7.81
CA PHE A 246 17.71 -21.80 7.47
C PHE A 246 17.00 -20.73 8.30
N ASP A 247 16.20 -19.89 7.65
CA ASP A 247 15.39 -18.82 8.28
C ASP A 247 13.95 -18.97 7.77
N LEU A 248 13.10 -19.56 8.61
CA LEU A 248 11.68 -19.77 8.34
C LEU A 248 10.88 -18.70 9.05
N THR A 249 10.05 -17.97 8.32
CA THR A 249 9.09 -17.02 8.87
C THR A 249 7.68 -17.35 8.41
N SER A 250 6.70 -17.22 9.31
CA SER A 250 5.28 -17.35 8.98
C SER A 250 4.48 -16.31 9.76
N ASP A 251 3.63 -15.58 9.05
CA ASP A 251 2.80 -14.49 9.57
C ASP A 251 1.34 -14.73 9.19
N TYR A 252 0.43 -14.63 10.17
CA TYR A 252 -1.01 -14.65 9.97
C TYR A 252 -1.60 -13.33 10.44
N GLN A 253 -2.47 -12.73 9.63
CA GLN A 253 -3.21 -11.53 10.02
C GLN A 253 -4.68 -11.64 9.63
N TYR A 254 -5.52 -11.12 10.50
CA TYR A 254 -6.96 -11.01 10.35
C TYR A 254 -7.41 -9.57 10.60
N THR A 255 -8.25 -9.04 9.71
CA THR A 255 -8.78 -7.67 9.79
C THR A 255 -10.28 -7.69 9.56
N ILE A 256 -11.03 -7.01 10.42
CA ILE A 256 -12.43 -6.60 10.21
C ILE A 256 -12.46 -5.09 10.30
N GLN A 257 -13.04 -4.43 9.29
CA GLN A 257 -13.12 -2.98 9.24
C GLN A 257 -14.49 -2.57 8.72
N ASN A 258 -15.10 -1.52 9.33
CA ASN A 258 -16.00 -0.61 8.67
C ASN A 258 -15.13 0.35 7.85
N GLY A 259 -15.53 0.70 6.63
CA GLY A 259 -14.62 1.44 5.77
C GLY A 259 -15.31 2.45 4.87
N PHE A 260 -14.49 3.18 4.10
CA PHE A 260 -14.94 4.16 3.13
C PHE A 260 -15.86 5.24 3.75
N PRO A 261 -15.40 5.95 4.81
CA PRO A 261 -16.19 6.97 5.51
C PRO A 261 -16.22 8.28 4.70
N TYR A 262 -16.86 8.24 3.52
CA TYR A 262 -16.93 9.38 2.63
C TYR A 262 -18.20 10.17 2.91
N GLY A 263 -18.03 11.47 3.16
CA GLY A 263 -19.11 12.43 3.34
C GLY A 263 -19.26 13.36 2.14
N ALA A 264 -20.45 13.93 1.95
CA ALA A 264 -20.69 14.92 0.91
C ALA A 264 -19.79 16.15 1.12
N TYR A 265 -19.11 16.59 0.05
CA TYR A 265 -18.16 17.70 0.08
C TYR A 265 -18.74 18.94 -0.59
N ASP A 266 -18.74 20.04 0.15
CA ASP A 266 -19.10 21.37 -0.31
C ASP A 266 -17.82 22.13 -0.69
N ALA A 267 -17.56 22.28 -1.99
CA ALA A 267 -16.34 22.91 -2.50
C ALA A 267 -16.29 24.42 -2.23
N ASP A 268 -17.44 25.09 -2.10
CA ASP A 268 -17.51 26.53 -1.84
C ASP A 268 -17.09 26.85 -0.40
N LYS A 269 -17.47 25.99 0.53
CA LYS A 269 -17.13 26.13 1.96
C LYS A 269 -15.87 25.40 2.38
N ASP A 270 -15.36 24.46 1.53
CA ASP A 270 -14.27 23.54 1.86
C ASP A 270 -14.62 22.66 3.09
N GLU A 271 -15.87 22.21 3.16
CA GLU A 271 -16.40 21.42 4.28
C GLU A 271 -16.90 20.06 3.81
N THR A 272 -16.73 19.05 4.65
CA THR A 272 -17.22 17.70 4.41
C THR A 272 -18.23 17.33 5.49
N ALA A 273 -19.42 16.91 5.08
CA ALA A 273 -20.42 16.36 5.98
C ALA A 273 -20.00 14.98 6.52
N ASP A 274 -20.66 14.54 7.58
CA ASP A 274 -20.52 13.15 8.04
C ASP A 274 -21.02 12.17 6.98
N PRO A 275 -20.45 10.95 6.90
CA PRO A 275 -20.91 9.88 6.00
C PRO A 275 -22.40 9.55 6.18
N SER A 276 -23.08 9.23 5.06
CA SER A 276 -24.48 8.85 5.08
C SER A 276 -24.74 7.81 3.98
N THR A 277 -24.72 6.53 4.32
CA THR A 277 -24.90 5.42 3.40
C THR A 277 -26.11 4.56 3.78
N THR A 278 -26.64 3.78 2.85
CA THR A 278 -27.80 2.90 3.06
C THR A 278 -27.48 1.70 3.94
N PHE A 279 -26.23 1.21 3.87
CA PHE A 279 -25.71 0.16 4.73
C PHE A 279 -24.26 0.43 5.10
N MET A 280 -23.77 -0.27 6.13
CA MET A 280 -22.37 -0.14 6.57
C MET A 280 -21.42 -0.73 5.55
N ASN A 281 -20.49 0.09 5.07
CA ASN A 281 -19.39 -0.34 4.24
C ASN A 281 -18.42 -1.20 5.07
N THR A 282 -18.03 -2.36 4.54
CA THR A 282 -17.19 -3.30 5.30
C THR A 282 -16.03 -3.84 4.48
N TYR A 283 -14.93 -4.11 5.16
CA TYR A 283 -13.81 -4.86 4.63
C TYR A 283 -13.38 -5.95 5.62
N ARG A 284 -13.12 -7.14 5.12
CA ARG A 284 -12.60 -8.27 5.89
C ARG A 284 -11.44 -8.89 5.15
N ARG A 285 -10.37 -9.22 5.87
CA ARG A 285 -9.18 -9.83 5.27
C ARG A 285 -8.61 -10.91 6.18
N GLN A 286 -8.14 -11.98 5.56
CA GLN A 286 -7.30 -13.00 6.15
C GLN A 286 -6.10 -13.20 5.25
N MET A 287 -4.90 -13.23 5.81
CA MET A 287 -3.70 -13.51 5.04
C MET A 287 -2.72 -14.35 5.82
N VAL A 288 -2.00 -15.19 5.09
CA VAL A 288 -0.86 -15.98 5.58
C VAL A 288 0.30 -15.72 4.64
N ASN A 289 1.45 -15.33 5.19
CA ASN A 289 2.68 -15.19 4.44
C ASN A 289 3.72 -16.11 5.09
N THR A 290 4.23 -17.08 4.35
CA THR A 290 5.25 -18.01 4.83
C THR A 290 6.43 -17.96 3.88
N GLY A 291 7.64 -17.88 4.41
CA GLY A 291 8.86 -17.93 3.62
C GLY A 291 9.96 -18.67 4.31
N LEU A 292 10.76 -19.37 3.51
CA LEU A 292 11.97 -20.04 3.90
C LEU A 292 13.15 -19.47 3.13
N THR A 293 14.08 -18.84 3.83
CA THR A 293 15.35 -18.39 3.26
C THR A 293 16.47 -19.37 3.68
N VAL A 294 17.11 -19.99 2.70
CA VAL A 294 18.27 -20.86 2.89
C VAL A 294 19.51 -20.14 2.40
N SER A 295 20.48 -19.92 3.28
CA SER A 295 21.72 -19.23 2.95
C SER A 295 22.90 -20.18 3.13
N TYR A 296 23.75 -20.30 2.10
CA TYR A 296 24.97 -21.11 2.13
C TYR A 296 26.20 -20.22 1.90
N ASP A 297 27.06 -20.16 2.91
CA ASP A 297 28.29 -19.37 2.90
C ASP A 297 29.43 -20.14 2.23
N LEU A 298 29.86 -19.64 1.08
CA LEU A 298 30.97 -20.16 0.26
C LEU A 298 32.29 -19.41 0.51
N ASN A 299 32.47 -18.81 1.68
CA ASN A 299 33.58 -17.93 2.08
C ASN A 299 33.56 -16.57 1.32
N SER A 300 33.94 -16.55 0.05
CA SER A 300 33.96 -15.34 -0.79
C SER A 300 32.60 -15.01 -1.42
N TYR A 301 31.67 -15.95 -1.41
CA TYR A 301 30.34 -15.80 -2.01
C TYR A 301 29.25 -16.25 -1.03
N LEU A 302 28.06 -15.77 -1.27
CA LEU A 302 26.84 -16.20 -0.58
C LEU A 302 25.84 -16.71 -1.63
N LEU A 303 25.37 -17.94 -1.46
CA LEU A 303 24.22 -18.48 -2.20
C LEU A 303 23.00 -18.43 -1.30
N THR A 304 21.92 -17.81 -1.78
CA THR A 304 20.67 -17.69 -1.04
C THR A 304 19.52 -18.18 -1.92
N SER A 305 18.64 -19.00 -1.35
CA SER A 305 17.36 -19.38 -1.94
C SER A 305 16.26 -18.91 -1.02
N THR A 306 15.27 -18.18 -1.55
CA THR A 306 14.11 -17.71 -0.82
C THR A 306 12.84 -18.21 -1.49
N THR A 307 12.20 -19.19 -0.85
CA THR A 307 10.90 -19.74 -1.27
C THR A 307 9.80 -19.13 -0.43
N SER A 308 8.70 -18.66 -1.04
CA SER A 308 7.56 -18.18 -0.28
C SER A 308 6.24 -18.73 -0.79
N HIS A 309 5.28 -18.83 0.14
CA HIS A 309 3.87 -19.05 -0.14
C HIS A 309 3.02 -17.98 0.53
N GLN A 310 2.07 -17.43 -0.22
CA GLN A 310 1.13 -16.44 0.27
C GLN A 310 -0.29 -16.89 -0.01
N TYR A 311 -1.13 -16.76 1.00
CA TYR A 311 -2.57 -16.90 0.92
C TYR A 311 -3.21 -15.58 1.34
N LEU A 312 -4.15 -15.09 0.54
CA LEU A 312 -4.98 -13.93 0.88
C LEU A 312 -6.43 -14.25 0.51
N TRP A 313 -7.31 -14.02 1.45
CA TRP A 313 -8.73 -13.91 1.22
C TRP A 313 -9.20 -12.57 1.74
N ASP A 314 -9.93 -11.83 0.91
CA ASP A 314 -10.59 -10.62 1.37
C ASP A 314 -11.99 -10.47 0.78
N ARG A 315 -12.81 -9.67 1.46
CA ARG A 315 -14.13 -9.28 1.00
C ARG A 315 -14.42 -7.83 1.36
N MET A 316 -14.71 -7.04 0.35
CA MET A 316 -15.25 -5.70 0.44
C MET A 316 -16.75 -5.73 0.13
N LYS A 317 -17.55 -4.98 0.90
CA LYS A 317 -18.91 -4.59 0.55
C LYS A 317 -19.02 -3.09 0.72
N MET A 318 -19.47 -2.39 -0.32
CA MET A 318 -19.47 -0.93 -0.36
C MET A 318 -20.74 -0.40 -1.01
N ASP A 319 -21.38 0.57 -0.35
CA ASP A 319 -22.34 1.49 -0.93
C ASP A 319 -21.55 2.52 -1.73
N GLN A 320 -21.58 2.42 -3.06
CA GLN A 320 -20.66 3.15 -3.93
C GLN A 320 -21.20 4.54 -4.32
N ASP A 321 -22.45 4.82 -4.03
CA ASP A 321 -23.07 6.12 -4.29
C ASP A 321 -22.88 7.12 -3.13
N TYR A 322 -22.56 6.62 -1.91
CA TYR A 322 -22.27 7.39 -0.69
C TYR A 322 -23.43 8.27 -0.19
N VAL A 323 -24.65 8.00 -0.61
CA VAL A 323 -25.87 8.74 -0.21
C VAL A 323 -26.88 7.79 0.46
N PRO A 324 -27.88 8.34 1.20
CA PRO A 324 -28.88 7.53 1.89
C PRO A 324 -29.98 6.96 0.95
N THR A 325 -29.75 6.98 -0.36
CA THR A 325 -30.64 6.38 -1.38
C THR A 325 -29.93 5.19 -1.99
N ASP A 326 -30.55 4.03 -2.02
CA ASP A 326 -29.96 2.79 -2.54
C ASP A 326 -29.91 2.79 -4.07
N TYR A 327 -28.80 3.31 -4.64
CA TYR A 327 -28.55 3.24 -6.09
C TYR A 327 -27.65 2.07 -6.46
N LEU A 328 -26.47 1.97 -5.83
CA LEU A 328 -25.40 1.10 -6.30
C LEU A 328 -24.60 0.47 -5.16
N SER A 329 -24.61 -0.85 -5.11
CA SER A 329 -23.78 -1.62 -4.18
C SER A 329 -22.73 -2.42 -4.93
N LEU A 330 -21.50 -2.40 -4.42
CA LEU A 330 -20.39 -3.21 -4.92
C LEU A 330 -19.95 -4.19 -3.85
N GLN A 331 -19.87 -5.46 -4.22
CA GLN A 331 -19.15 -6.45 -3.43
C GLN A 331 -17.98 -6.99 -4.25
N GLN A 332 -16.85 -7.21 -3.59
CA GLN A 332 -15.70 -7.88 -4.20
C GLN A 332 -15.14 -8.86 -3.20
N THR A 333 -15.04 -10.11 -3.58
CA THR A 333 -14.36 -11.16 -2.82
C THR A 333 -13.15 -11.63 -3.63
N GLN A 334 -11.97 -11.62 -3.02
CA GLN A 334 -10.75 -12.09 -3.64
C GLN A 334 -10.21 -13.30 -2.88
N LYS A 335 -9.67 -14.25 -3.61
CA LYS A 335 -8.91 -15.37 -3.08
C LYS A 335 -7.65 -15.56 -3.91
N MET A 336 -6.51 -15.37 -3.27
CA MET A 336 -5.20 -15.48 -3.89
C MET A 336 -4.36 -16.56 -3.22
N ASN A 337 -3.68 -17.35 -4.03
CA ASN A 337 -2.51 -18.14 -3.63
C ASN A 337 -1.36 -17.75 -4.55
N ALA A 338 -0.19 -17.53 -3.97
CA ALA A 338 1.01 -17.22 -4.72
C ALA A 338 2.20 -18.00 -4.17
N VAL A 339 3.06 -18.47 -5.06
CA VAL A 339 4.34 -19.11 -4.73
C VAL A 339 5.44 -18.32 -5.44
N THR A 340 6.52 -18.03 -4.73
CA THR A 340 7.70 -17.38 -5.31
C THR A 340 8.95 -18.18 -4.97
N GLU A 341 9.90 -18.18 -5.89
CA GLU A 341 11.25 -18.69 -5.65
C GLU A 341 12.26 -17.69 -6.20
N GLU A 342 13.26 -17.39 -5.39
CA GLU A 342 14.38 -16.55 -5.80
C GLU A 342 15.70 -17.19 -5.36
N ILE A 343 16.59 -17.41 -6.32
CA ILE A 343 17.94 -17.91 -6.04
C ILE A 343 18.94 -16.82 -6.43
N VAL A 344 19.79 -16.41 -5.48
CA VAL A 344 20.79 -15.35 -5.66
C VAL A 344 22.17 -15.88 -5.28
N PHE A 345 23.11 -15.67 -6.18
CA PHE A 345 24.54 -15.87 -5.96
C PHE A 345 25.23 -14.50 -5.96
N ARG A 346 25.86 -14.11 -4.84
CA ARG A 346 26.52 -12.82 -4.72
C ARG A 346 27.91 -12.91 -4.08
N SER A 347 28.78 -11.96 -4.40
CA SER A 347 30.06 -11.77 -3.72
C SER A 347 29.86 -11.21 -2.31
N LYS A 348 30.70 -11.63 -1.35
CA LYS A 348 30.72 -11.17 0.05
C LYS A 348 31.85 -10.18 0.33
N ASN A 349 32.98 -10.35 -0.34
CA ASN A 349 34.17 -9.60 -0.05
C ASN A 349 34.15 -8.23 -0.73
N ALA A 350 34.80 -7.25 -0.09
CA ALA A 350 35.07 -5.93 -0.68
C ALA A 350 36.19 -6.04 -1.75
N SER A 351 35.93 -6.80 -2.83
CA SER A 351 36.83 -6.91 -3.98
C SER A 351 36.57 -5.78 -4.98
N ARG A 352 37.50 -5.59 -5.92
CA ARG A 352 37.33 -4.61 -7.01
C ARG A 352 36.09 -4.89 -7.86
N TRP A 353 35.60 -6.10 -7.86
CA TRP A 353 34.38 -6.53 -8.54
C TRP A 353 33.47 -7.25 -7.55
N GLN A 354 32.33 -6.62 -7.27
CA GLN A 354 31.24 -7.20 -6.47
C GLN A 354 30.05 -7.42 -7.39
N HIS A 355 29.39 -8.55 -7.27
CA HIS A 355 28.24 -8.86 -8.12
C HIS A 355 27.13 -9.61 -7.37
N ALA A 356 25.92 -9.50 -7.89
CA ALA A 356 24.78 -10.33 -7.57
C ALA A 356 24.15 -10.85 -8.87
N THR A 357 24.00 -12.17 -8.97
CA THR A 357 23.36 -12.83 -10.11
C THR A 357 22.27 -13.73 -9.58
N GLY A 358 21.08 -13.67 -10.18
CA GLY A 358 19.99 -14.50 -9.68
C GLY A 358 18.94 -14.82 -10.73
N ILE A 359 18.08 -15.74 -10.33
CA ILE A 359 16.86 -16.10 -11.04
C ILE A 359 15.67 -15.88 -10.12
N PHE A 360 14.53 -15.53 -10.70
CA PHE A 360 13.27 -15.33 -9.99
C PHE A 360 12.15 -16.02 -10.75
N GLY A 361 11.26 -16.70 -10.02
CA GLY A 361 10.04 -17.25 -10.54
C GLY A 361 8.88 -17.02 -9.59
N SER A 362 7.70 -16.73 -10.13
CA SER A 362 6.47 -16.68 -9.34
C SER A 362 5.29 -17.23 -10.12
N TYR A 363 4.35 -17.82 -9.40
CA TYR A 363 3.05 -18.20 -9.92
C TYR A 363 1.97 -17.80 -8.94
N GLN A 364 0.96 -17.08 -9.44
CA GLN A 364 -0.15 -16.57 -8.65
C GLN A 364 -1.48 -17.07 -9.23
N TRP A 365 -2.34 -17.61 -8.36
CA TRP A 365 -3.74 -17.91 -8.66
C TRP A 365 -4.60 -16.86 -7.98
N LEU A 366 -5.27 -16.05 -8.75
CA LEU A 366 -6.19 -15.05 -8.23
C LEU A 366 -7.59 -15.34 -8.78
N HIS A 367 -8.56 -15.48 -7.88
CA HIS A 367 -9.97 -15.58 -8.17
C HIS A 367 -10.69 -14.39 -7.56
N ILE A 368 -11.48 -13.69 -8.35
CA ILE A 368 -12.26 -12.53 -7.93
C ILE A 368 -13.73 -12.78 -8.28
N ASP A 369 -14.59 -12.70 -7.28
CA ASP A 369 -16.03 -12.63 -7.41
C ASP A 369 -16.46 -11.19 -7.08
N ALA A 370 -17.03 -10.49 -8.06
CA ALA A 370 -17.30 -9.06 -8.00
C ALA A 370 -18.72 -8.71 -8.47
N PRO A 371 -19.77 -9.12 -7.74
CA PRO A 371 -21.13 -8.74 -8.08
C PRO A 371 -21.38 -7.25 -7.82
N VAL A 372 -22.04 -6.60 -8.80
CA VAL A 372 -22.61 -5.26 -8.67
C VAL A 372 -24.12 -5.41 -8.51
N GLY A 373 -24.67 -4.80 -7.47
CA GLY A 373 -26.09 -4.75 -7.19
C GLY A 373 -26.64 -3.33 -7.42
N PHE A 374 -27.83 -3.25 -7.96
CA PHE A 374 -28.54 -1.99 -8.18
C PHE A 374 -29.78 -1.97 -7.30
N GLY A 375 -29.93 -0.93 -6.49
CA GLY A 375 -31.01 -0.77 -5.55
C GLY A 375 -32.26 -0.11 -6.14
N GLN A 376 -33.24 0.14 -5.27
CA GLN A 376 -34.53 0.71 -5.67
C GLN A 376 -34.38 2.10 -6.33
N GLY A 377 -33.51 2.96 -5.81
CA GLY A 377 -33.27 4.28 -6.40
C GLY A 377 -32.79 4.21 -7.85
N MET A 378 -31.96 3.19 -8.18
CA MET A 378 -31.50 2.96 -9.56
C MET A 378 -32.64 2.47 -10.44
N THR A 379 -33.44 1.51 -9.99
CA THR A 379 -34.56 1.00 -10.76
C THR A 379 -35.61 2.07 -11.02
N ASP A 380 -35.93 2.89 -10.02
CA ASP A 380 -36.86 4.03 -10.17
C ASP A 380 -36.32 5.06 -11.19
N MET A 381 -35.03 5.30 -11.19
CA MET A 381 -34.37 6.20 -12.18
C MET A 381 -34.47 5.63 -13.60
N LEU A 382 -34.22 4.30 -13.76
CA LEU A 382 -34.35 3.62 -15.05
C LEU A 382 -35.80 3.63 -15.54
N ASP A 383 -36.76 3.34 -14.69
CA ASP A 383 -38.19 3.38 -14.97
C ASP A 383 -38.60 4.76 -15.49
N ALA A 384 -38.20 5.83 -14.76
CA ALA A 384 -38.48 7.21 -15.16
C ALA A 384 -37.81 7.59 -16.50
N MET A 385 -36.58 7.10 -16.75
CA MET A 385 -35.88 7.32 -18.01
C MET A 385 -36.61 6.64 -19.17
N MET A 386 -37.01 5.38 -18.99
CA MET A 386 -37.70 4.63 -20.01
C MET A 386 -39.07 5.22 -20.30
N GLN A 387 -39.80 5.72 -19.31
CA GLN A 387 -41.09 6.35 -19.50
C GLN A 387 -41.03 7.61 -20.36
N ARG A 388 -39.86 8.29 -20.44
CA ARG A 388 -39.64 9.48 -21.29
C ARG A 388 -39.45 9.14 -22.75
N VAL A 389 -38.99 7.92 -23.06
CA VAL A 389 -38.71 7.46 -24.43
C VAL A 389 -39.78 6.55 -24.99
N LEU A 390 -40.57 5.89 -24.13
CA LEU A 390 -41.66 5.03 -24.54
C LEU A 390 -42.94 5.80 -24.86
N PRO A 391 -43.78 5.31 -25.79
CA PRO A 391 -45.12 5.86 -25.99
C PRO A 391 -45.94 5.81 -24.68
N ALA A 392 -46.80 6.79 -24.48
CA ALA A 392 -47.66 6.88 -23.27
C ALA A 392 -48.51 5.63 -23.00
N THR A 393 -48.70 4.77 -24.01
CA THR A 393 -49.42 3.48 -23.90
C THR A 393 -48.53 2.35 -23.42
N HIS A 394 -47.24 2.59 -23.22
CA HIS A 394 -46.26 1.58 -22.79
C HIS A 394 -45.62 2.02 -21.49
N GLN A 395 -45.50 1.11 -20.55
CA GLN A 395 -44.72 1.29 -19.32
C GLN A 395 -43.74 0.14 -19.19
N MET A 396 -42.51 0.42 -18.84
CA MET A 396 -41.47 -0.57 -18.55
C MET A 396 -40.92 -0.30 -17.16
N THR A 397 -40.87 -1.37 -16.35
CA THR A 397 -40.31 -1.32 -15.00
C THR A 397 -39.23 -2.38 -14.82
N PHE A 398 -38.23 -2.07 -14.00
CA PHE A 398 -37.07 -2.92 -13.73
C PHE A 398 -37.06 -3.38 -12.28
N ALA A 399 -36.72 -4.66 -12.07
CA ALA A 399 -36.50 -5.20 -10.74
C ALA A 399 -35.30 -6.19 -10.74
N ASN A 400 -34.75 -6.46 -9.54
CA ASN A 400 -33.70 -7.45 -9.32
C ASN A 400 -32.45 -7.24 -10.21
N PHE A 401 -32.15 -6.00 -10.54
CA PHE A 401 -31.03 -5.67 -11.41
C PHE A 401 -29.70 -5.94 -10.71
N ARG A 402 -28.84 -6.76 -11.32
CA ARG A 402 -27.52 -7.12 -10.83
C ARG A 402 -26.58 -7.57 -11.94
N VAL A 403 -25.27 -7.40 -11.73
CA VAL A 403 -24.22 -7.87 -12.64
C VAL A 403 -23.22 -8.71 -11.85
N PRO A 404 -23.44 -10.04 -11.67
CA PRO A 404 -22.43 -10.93 -11.16
C PRO A 404 -21.24 -11.04 -12.11
N GLY A 405 -20.02 -11.09 -11.55
CA GLY A 405 -18.78 -11.26 -12.29
C GLY A 405 -17.84 -12.23 -11.59
N ASP A 406 -17.42 -13.30 -12.28
CA ASP A 406 -16.40 -14.27 -11.85
C ASP A 406 -15.17 -14.14 -12.73
N PHE A 407 -13.99 -13.92 -12.11
CA PHE A 407 -12.73 -13.70 -12.81
C PHE A 407 -11.65 -14.59 -12.23
N ARG A 408 -10.98 -15.37 -13.07
CA ARG A 408 -9.83 -16.20 -12.69
C ARG A 408 -8.62 -15.75 -13.46
N THR A 409 -7.65 -15.20 -12.74
CA THR A 409 -6.46 -14.56 -13.33
C THR A 409 -5.16 -15.22 -12.86
N PRO A 410 -4.81 -16.41 -13.39
CA PRO A 410 -3.47 -16.95 -13.15
C PRO A 410 -2.41 -16.08 -13.81
N GLN A 411 -1.33 -15.81 -13.06
CA GLN A 411 -0.20 -15.03 -13.51
C GLN A 411 1.09 -15.80 -13.28
N MET A 412 2.02 -15.71 -14.22
CA MET A 412 3.37 -16.27 -14.13
C MET A 412 4.39 -15.20 -14.41
N ASN A 413 5.45 -15.18 -13.62
CA ASN A 413 6.61 -14.32 -13.86
C ASN A 413 7.89 -15.17 -13.76
N ALA A 414 8.82 -14.98 -14.70
CA ALA A 414 10.13 -15.62 -14.70
C ALA A 414 11.18 -14.60 -15.12
N ALA A 415 12.31 -14.56 -14.41
CA ALA A 415 13.36 -13.60 -14.70
C ALA A 415 14.75 -14.13 -14.40
N VAL A 416 15.74 -13.56 -15.12
CA VAL A 416 17.17 -13.69 -14.82
C VAL A 416 17.74 -12.29 -14.69
N PHE A 417 18.61 -12.07 -13.70
CA PHE A 417 19.18 -10.77 -13.44
C PHE A 417 20.65 -10.84 -13.01
N HIS A 418 21.36 -9.75 -13.28
CA HIS A 418 22.73 -9.55 -12.86
C HIS A 418 22.98 -8.10 -12.56
N GLU A 419 23.68 -7.80 -11.46
CA GLU A 419 24.20 -6.48 -11.13
C GLU A 419 25.65 -6.59 -10.69
N SER A 420 26.53 -5.77 -11.26
CA SER A 420 27.94 -5.64 -10.94
C SER A 420 28.25 -4.27 -10.39
N ASN A 421 29.01 -4.21 -9.29
CA ASN A 421 29.65 -3.02 -8.77
C ASN A 421 31.16 -3.14 -8.98
N LEU A 422 31.70 -2.30 -9.88
CA LEU A 422 33.10 -2.30 -10.30
C LEU A 422 33.82 -1.10 -9.70
N HIS A 423 34.75 -1.31 -8.79
CA HIS A 423 35.63 -0.28 -8.28
C HIS A 423 36.70 0.05 -9.32
N LEU A 424 36.46 1.08 -10.13
CA LEU A 424 37.39 1.55 -11.18
C LEU A 424 38.63 2.19 -10.58
N SER A 425 38.44 2.86 -9.43
CA SER A 425 39.54 3.36 -8.57
C SER A 425 39.11 3.30 -7.11
N ASP A 426 39.96 3.70 -6.18
CA ASP A 426 39.65 3.76 -4.74
C ASP A 426 38.47 4.71 -4.44
N ARG A 427 38.15 5.65 -5.33
CA ARG A 427 37.09 6.63 -5.18
C ARG A 427 35.93 6.47 -6.16
N LEU A 428 36.12 5.76 -7.27
CA LEU A 428 35.11 5.66 -8.33
C LEU A 428 34.60 4.23 -8.45
N MET A 429 33.28 4.05 -8.27
CA MET A 429 32.56 2.80 -8.48
C MET A 429 31.56 2.96 -9.63
N ALA A 430 31.54 2.00 -10.55
CA ALA A 430 30.52 1.87 -11.59
C ALA A 430 29.57 0.71 -11.23
N THR A 431 28.28 0.97 -11.33
CA THR A 431 27.22 -0.05 -11.16
C THR A 431 26.60 -0.35 -12.52
N LEU A 432 26.59 -1.61 -12.92
CA LEU A 432 26.02 -2.10 -14.16
C LEU A 432 25.01 -3.20 -13.85
N GLY A 433 23.79 -3.04 -14.27
CA GLY A 433 22.73 -4.02 -14.01
C GLY A 433 21.90 -4.33 -15.24
N LEU A 434 21.44 -5.56 -15.35
CA LEU A 434 20.54 -6.01 -16.40
C LEU A 434 19.62 -7.12 -15.88
N ARG A 435 18.32 -7.00 -16.21
CA ARG A 435 17.33 -8.08 -15.98
C ARG A 435 16.54 -8.29 -17.24
N PHE A 436 16.32 -9.55 -17.56
CA PHE A 436 15.30 -9.98 -18.50
C PHE A 436 14.16 -10.62 -17.72
N GLU A 437 12.93 -10.19 -18.02
CA GLU A 437 11.73 -10.67 -17.35
C GLU A 437 10.64 -11.00 -18.35
N HIS A 438 10.06 -12.19 -18.15
CA HIS A 438 8.91 -12.69 -18.88
C HIS A 438 7.70 -12.75 -17.95
N HIS A 439 6.66 -12.01 -18.27
CA HIS A 439 5.41 -11.98 -17.52
C HIS A 439 4.25 -12.42 -18.40
N GLN A 440 3.40 -13.28 -17.87
CA GLN A 440 2.18 -13.76 -18.51
C GLN A 440 1.02 -13.68 -17.54
N ILE A 441 -0.10 -13.11 -17.99
CA ILE A 441 -1.37 -13.09 -17.28
C ILE A 441 -2.45 -13.66 -18.19
N LYS A 442 -3.33 -14.49 -17.62
CA LYS A 442 -4.54 -14.98 -18.25
C LYS A 442 -5.75 -14.44 -17.49
N ASN A 443 -6.87 -14.21 -18.16
CA ASN A 443 -8.13 -13.88 -17.52
C ASN A 443 -9.23 -14.76 -18.14
N ASP A 444 -9.71 -15.72 -17.35
CA ASP A 444 -10.93 -16.47 -17.65
C ASP A 444 -12.06 -15.76 -16.92
N TYR A 445 -13.02 -15.21 -17.64
CA TYR A 445 -14.09 -14.46 -17.02
C TYR A 445 -15.48 -14.88 -17.51
N LEU A 446 -16.43 -14.75 -16.58
CA LEU A 446 -17.84 -14.85 -16.80
C LEU A 446 -18.53 -13.68 -16.13
N THR A 447 -19.25 -12.88 -16.89
CA THR A 447 -20.09 -11.82 -16.33
C THR A 447 -21.46 -11.86 -17.00
N THR A 448 -22.50 -11.56 -16.22
CA THR A 448 -23.88 -11.65 -16.69
C THR A 448 -24.67 -10.49 -16.13
N ALA A 449 -25.26 -9.65 -16.98
CA ALA A 449 -26.24 -8.67 -16.54
C ALA A 449 -27.61 -9.33 -16.47
N LEU A 450 -28.27 -9.21 -15.32
CA LEU A 450 -29.59 -9.84 -15.04
C LEU A 450 -30.55 -8.77 -14.54
N ALA A 451 -31.80 -8.80 -15.04
CA ALA A 451 -32.89 -7.98 -14.52
C ALA A 451 -34.24 -8.66 -14.80
N ASP A 452 -35.26 -8.37 -14.01
CA ASP A 452 -36.62 -8.68 -14.29
C ASP A 452 -37.29 -7.45 -14.89
N ILE A 453 -37.73 -7.52 -16.14
CA ILE A 453 -38.41 -6.43 -16.86
C ILE A 453 -39.86 -6.71 -16.97
N THR A 454 -40.71 -5.81 -16.49
CA THR A 454 -42.16 -5.86 -16.70
C THR A 454 -42.59 -4.81 -17.70
N MET A 455 -43.09 -5.22 -18.83
CA MET A 455 -43.67 -4.34 -19.85
C MET A 455 -45.22 -4.39 -19.78
N THR A 456 -45.81 -3.24 -19.55
CA THR A 456 -47.24 -3.04 -19.53
C THR A 456 -47.69 -2.21 -20.75
N MET A 457 -48.56 -2.74 -21.56
CA MET A 457 -49.04 -2.08 -22.76
C MET A 457 -50.55 -1.85 -22.66
N THR A 458 -50.98 -0.59 -22.74
CA THR A 458 -52.41 -0.23 -22.82
C THR A 458 -52.80 -0.13 -24.30
N ILE A 459 -53.58 -1.11 -24.75
CA ILE A 459 -54.06 -1.17 -26.15
C ILE A 459 -55.44 -0.52 -26.22
N PRO A 460 -55.65 0.54 -27.04
CA PRO A 460 -56.95 1.17 -27.18
C PRO A 460 -58.01 0.10 -27.60
N GLY A 461 -59.14 0.08 -26.86
CA GLY A 461 -60.24 -0.84 -27.10
C GLY A 461 -60.14 -2.20 -26.36
N ARG A 462 -59.07 -2.43 -25.58
CA ARG A 462 -58.99 -3.57 -24.65
C ARG A 462 -59.31 -3.15 -23.23
N PRO A 463 -60.10 -3.93 -22.45
CA PRO A 463 -60.53 -3.57 -21.10
C PRO A 463 -59.40 -3.68 -20.05
N ALA A 464 -58.31 -4.38 -20.34
CA ALA A 464 -57.18 -4.54 -19.44
C ALA A 464 -55.86 -4.40 -20.21
N PRO A 465 -54.82 -3.84 -19.58
CA PRO A 465 -53.48 -3.76 -20.17
C PRO A 465 -52.90 -5.15 -20.37
N THR A 466 -52.08 -5.30 -21.39
CA THR A 466 -51.25 -6.51 -21.59
C THR A 466 -49.98 -6.38 -20.77
N VAL A 467 -49.74 -7.31 -19.86
CA VAL A 467 -48.52 -7.35 -19.03
C VAL A 467 -47.63 -8.49 -19.52
N MET A 468 -46.37 -8.20 -19.76
CA MET A 468 -45.34 -9.17 -20.13
C MET A 468 -44.20 -9.08 -19.13
N ASN A 469 -43.83 -10.21 -18.53
CA ASN A 469 -42.66 -10.32 -17.70
C ASN A 469 -41.52 -10.95 -18.51
N ILE A 470 -40.44 -10.23 -18.68
CA ILE A 470 -39.31 -10.61 -19.53
C ILE A 470 -38.05 -10.70 -18.64
N PRO A 471 -37.56 -11.93 -18.36
CA PRO A 471 -36.30 -12.09 -17.66
C PRO A 471 -35.14 -11.65 -18.59
N TYR A 472 -34.46 -10.58 -18.22
CA TYR A 472 -33.33 -10.07 -18.99
C TYR A 472 -32.06 -10.80 -18.61
N GLU A 473 -31.31 -11.25 -19.62
CA GLU A 473 -29.99 -11.87 -19.47
C GLU A 473 -29.07 -11.45 -20.61
N SER A 474 -27.94 -10.88 -20.26
CA SER A 474 -26.82 -10.59 -21.16
C SER A 474 -25.54 -11.17 -20.61
N LYS A 475 -24.87 -12.04 -21.37
CA LYS A 475 -23.73 -12.82 -20.89
C LYS A 475 -22.50 -12.58 -21.76
N PHE A 476 -21.37 -12.25 -21.09
CA PHE A 476 -20.04 -12.27 -21.68
C PHE A 476 -19.17 -13.33 -21.00
N GLU A 477 -18.55 -14.18 -21.79
CA GLU A 477 -17.66 -15.23 -21.32
C GLU A 477 -16.49 -15.38 -22.28
N SER A 478 -15.26 -15.26 -21.76
CA SER A 478 -14.06 -15.38 -22.58
C SER A 478 -12.85 -15.82 -21.78
N SER A 479 -11.81 -16.20 -22.51
CA SER A 479 -10.51 -16.59 -21.99
C SER A 479 -9.44 -15.84 -22.77
N VAL A 480 -8.87 -14.81 -22.17
CA VAL A 480 -7.89 -13.93 -22.80
C VAL A 480 -6.54 -14.07 -22.12
N LYS A 481 -5.46 -13.91 -22.89
CA LYS A 481 -4.09 -14.05 -22.42
C LYS A 481 -3.24 -12.89 -22.90
N LYS A 482 -2.39 -12.36 -22.01
CA LYS A 482 -1.44 -11.29 -22.31
C LYS A 482 -0.05 -11.69 -21.86
N THR A 483 0.95 -11.38 -22.67
CA THR A 483 2.36 -11.68 -22.39
C THR A 483 3.19 -10.42 -22.60
N SER A 484 4.14 -10.18 -21.67
CA SER A 484 5.06 -9.05 -21.72
C SER A 484 6.50 -9.55 -21.48
N ASN A 485 7.43 -9.08 -22.33
CA ASN A 485 8.86 -9.32 -22.16
C ASN A 485 9.54 -7.98 -21.92
N GLN A 486 10.32 -7.87 -20.85
CA GLN A 486 10.97 -6.63 -20.47
C GLN A 486 12.46 -6.81 -20.28
N LEU A 487 13.23 -5.85 -20.80
CA LEU A 487 14.65 -5.69 -20.50
C LEU A 487 14.82 -4.46 -19.62
N LEU A 488 15.44 -4.63 -18.45
CA LEU A 488 15.54 -3.62 -17.39
C LEU A 488 17.01 -3.31 -17.08
N PRO A 489 17.64 -2.39 -17.85
CA PRO A 489 19.00 -1.95 -17.61
C PRO A 489 19.09 -0.96 -16.46
N LYS A 490 20.27 -0.94 -15.80
CA LYS A 490 20.69 0.07 -14.83
C LYS A 490 22.16 0.40 -15.08
N PHE A 491 22.48 1.68 -15.08
CA PHE A 491 23.85 2.19 -15.12
C PHE A 491 23.99 3.28 -14.07
N GLY A 492 24.99 3.14 -13.17
CA GLY A 492 25.26 4.10 -12.11
C GLY A 492 26.75 4.36 -11.95
N LEU A 493 27.07 5.55 -11.46
CA LEU A 493 28.40 5.95 -11.03
C LEU A 493 28.32 6.54 -9.62
N THR A 494 29.23 6.12 -8.75
CA THR A 494 29.40 6.68 -7.40
C THR A 494 30.83 7.14 -7.22
N TYR A 495 31.01 8.40 -6.84
CA TYR A 495 32.32 8.97 -6.53
C TYR A 495 32.41 9.32 -5.06
N ARG A 496 33.32 8.67 -4.32
CA ARG A 496 33.62 8.92 -2.91
C ARG A 496 34.38 10.22 -2.76
N LEU A 497 33.81 11.17 -2.03
CA LEU A 497 34.41 12.49 -1.79
C LEU A 497 35.47 12.42 -0.69
N CYS A 498 35.10 11.79 0.44
CA CYS A 498 35.90 11.72 1.65
C CYS A 498 36.00 10.29 2.18
N GLU A 499 36.91 10.03 3.11
CA GLU A 499 37.06 8.72 3.76
C GLU A 499 35.89 8.37 4.72
N ASP A 500 35.13 9.37 5.13
CA ASP A 500 33.92 9.24 5.97
C ASP A 500 32.73 8.57 5.25
N GLY A 501 32.90 8.19 3.98
CA GLY A 501 31.86 7.58 3.16
C GLY A 501 30.95 8.56 2.41
N SER A 502 31.20 9.88 2.56
CA SER A 502 30.51 10.90 1.76
C SER A 502 30.76 10.70 0.27
N ASN A 503 29.69 10.78 -0.53
CA ASN A 503 29.77 10.52 -1.97
C ASN A 503 28.77 11.34 -2.77
N ILE A 504 29.03 11.42 -4.08
CA ILE A 504 28.09 11.86 -5.10
C ILE A 504 27.84 10.72 -6.06
N TYR A 505 26.66 10.67 -6.63
CA TYR A 505 26.28 9.63 -7.58
C TYR A 505 25.40 10.14 -8.70
N ALA A 506 25.40 9.37 -9.79
CA ALA A 506 24.43 9.51 -10.86
C ALA A 506 23.97 8.12 -11.31
N VAL A 507 22.70 7.98 -11.67
CA VAL A 507 22.13 6.70 -12.12
C VAL A 507 21.07 6.90 -13.20
N VAL A 508 21.05 5.98 -14.15
CA VAL A 508 19.96 5.80 -15.11
C VAL A 508 19.43 4.39 -14.94
N SER A 509 18.11 4.26 -14.76
CA SER A 509 17.46 2.96 -14.58
C SER A 509 16.11 2.89 -15.26
N LYS A 510 15.73 1.67 -15.70
CA LYS A 510 14.42 1.39 -16.27
C LYS A 510 13.59 0.56 -15.30
N GLY A 511 12.31 0.92 -15.17
CA GLY A 511 11.28 0.16 -14.49
C GLY A 511 10.10 -0.15 -15.40
N TYR A 512 9.19 -1.01 -14.94
CA TYR A 512 7.93 -1.24 -15.60
C TYR A 512 6.85 -1.71 -14.62
N LEU A 513 5.59 -1.45 -14.98
CA LEU A 513 4.41 -1.99 -14.34
C LEU A 513 3.71 -2.93 -15.32
N ALA A 514 3.40 -4.14 -14.91
CA ALA A 514 2.78 -5.14 -15.78
C ALA A 514 1.39 -4.70 -16.24
N GLY A 515 1.03 -5.03 -17.48
CA GLY A 515 -0.32 -4.90 -18.00
C GLY A 515 -1.28 -5.93 -17.37
N GLY A 516 -2.57 -5.76 -17.61
CA GLY A 516 -3.58 -6.62 -17.00
C GLY A 516 -4.97 -6.44 -17.59
N TYR A 517 -5.98 -6.71 -16.76
CA TYR A 517 -7.39 -6.66 -17.11
C TYR A 517 -8.21 -5.91 -16.07
N ASN A 518 -9.25 -5.21 -16.52
CA ASN A 518 -10.21 -4.47 -15.71
C ASN A 518 -11.37 -5.38 -15.29
N PHE A 519 -11.57 -5.56 -14.00
CA PHE A 519 -12.69 -6.37 -13.46
C PHE A 519 -13.98 -5.57 -13.31
N GLN A 520 -13.90 -4.23 -13.18
CA GLN A 520 -15.07 -3.36 -13.02
C GLN A 520 -15.66 -2.88 -14.35
N GLY A 521 -15.01 -3.14 -15.49
CA GLY A 521 -15.43 -2.70 -16.82
C GLY A 521 -16.70 -3.36 -17.36
N PHE A 522 -17.38 -4.19 -16.56
CA PHE A 522 -18.60 -4.89 -16.94
C PHE A 522 -19.88 -4.31 -16.32
N SER A 523 -19.76 -3.40 -15.35
CA SER A 523 -20.92 -2.75 -14.72
C SER A 523 -21.76 -1.94 -15.70
N ASP A 524 -21.18 -1.54 -16.82
CA ASP A 524 -21.80 -0.69 -17.84
C ASP A 524 -22.56 -1.48 -18.92
N ILE A 525 -22.43 -2.81 -18.96
CA ILE A 525 -22.99 -3.66 -20.03
C ILE A 525 -24.47 -3.41 -20.24
N PHE A 526 -25.24 -3.44 -19.15
CA PHE A 526 -26.68 -3.27 -19.22
C PHE A 526 -27.10 -1.91 -19.82
N GLN A 527 -26.42 -0.83 -19.43
CA GLN A 527 -26.78 0.51 -19.95
C GLN A 527 -26.39 0.68 -21.42
N MET A 528 -25.27 0.08 -21.83
CA MET A 528 -24.88 0.05 -23.25
C MET A 528 -25.94 -0.63 -24.08
N GLU A 529 -26.40 -1.79 -23.63
CA GLU A 529 -27.36 -2.62 -24.35
C GLU A 529 -28.74 -2.00 -24.37
N MET A 530 -29.23 -1.48 -23.24
CA MET A 530 -30.53 -0.82 -23.18
C MET A 530 -30.64 0.38 -24.14
N ARG A 531 -29.53 1.11 -24.37
CA ARG A 531 -29.51 2.19 -25.36
C ARG A 531 -29.45 1.68 -26.80
N SER A 532 -28.77 0.55 -27.04
CA SER A 532 -28.57 -0.02 -28.39
C SER A 532 -29.77 -0.84 -28.84
N LEU A 533 -30.48 -1.48 -27.90
CA LEU A 533 -31.54 -2.41 -28.23
C LEU A 533 -32.84 -1.71 -28.65
N GLY A 534 -33.22 -0.58 -28.07
CA GLY A 534 -34.39 0.21 -28.47
C GLY A 534 -35.59 -0.63 -28.88
N ALA A 535 -36.01 -0.48 -30.17
CA ALA A 535 -37.12 -1.24 -30.77
C ALA A 535 -36.78 -2.73 -31.05
N ASN A 536 -35.52 -3.11 -30.98
CA ASN A 536 -35.02 -4.47 -31.25
C ASN A 536 -34.80 -5.30 -29.98
N PHE A 537 -35.43 -4.95 -28.86
CA PHE A 537 -35.31 -5.70 -27.62
C PHE A 537 -35.77 -7.16 -27.82
N PRO A 538 -34.91 -8.17 -27.43
CA PRO A 538 -35.27 -9.58 -27.62
C PRO A 538 -36.54 -9.94 -26.84
N ARG A 539 -37.49 -10.62 -27.47
CA ARG A 539 -38.77 -11.00 -26.86
C ARG A 539 -38.62 -11.96 -25.67
N ASP A 540 -37.56 -12.76 -25.67
CA ASP A 540 -37.18 -13.68 -24.59
C ASP A 540 -36.26 -13.06 -23.56
N GLY A 541 -35.87 -11.79 -23.74
CA GLY A 541 -34.96 -11.07 -22.86
C GLY A 541 -33.50 -11.49 -22.95
N LYS A 542 -33.12 -12.42 -23.83
CA LYS A 542 -31.77 -12.94 -23.94
C LYS A 542 -30.98 -12.22 -25.04
N VAL A 543 -29.99 -11.44 -24.65
CA VAL A 543 -29.11 -10.74 -25.60
C VAL A 543 -28.07 -11.73 -26.11
N GLN A 544 -27.97 -11.84 -27.44
CA GLN A 544 -26.98 -12.65 -28.13
C GLN A 544 -25.83 -11.75 -28.58
N HIS A 545 -24.62 -12.05 -28.16
CA HIS A 545 -23.42 -11.36 -28.58
C HIS A 545 -22.73 -12.09 -29.74
N THR A 546 -22.26 -11.33 -30.70
CA THR A 546 -21.45 -11.86 -31.80
C THR A 546 -20.00 -12.08 -31.32
N ALA A 547 -19.21 -12.79 -32.12
CA ALA A 547 -17.78 -12.94 -31.88
C ALA A 547 -17.05 -11.59 -31.91
N ASP A 548 -17.53 -10.64 -32.72
CA ASP A 548 -16.97 -9.29 -32.81
C ASP A 548 -17.27 -8.47 -31.54
N ASP A 549 -18.50 -8.55 -30.99
CA ASP A 549 -18.85 -7.91 -29.71
C ASP A 549 -17.96 -8.44 -28.58
N GLN A 550 -17.74 -9.75 -28.55
CA GLN A 550 -16.87 -10.39 -27.58
C GLN A 550 -15.40 -9.92 -27.72
N ALA A 551 -14.88 -9.88 -28.95
CA ALA A 551 -13.51 -9.40 -29.21
C ALA A 551 -13.34 -7.93 -28.85
N GLN A 552 -14.34 -7.10 -29.13
CA GLN A 552 -14.33 -5.69 -28.73
C GLN A 552 -14.31 -5.54 -27.20
N LYS A 553 -15.11 -6.34 -26.48
CA LYS A 553 -15.13 -6.34 -25.01
C LYS A 553 -13.80 -6.80 -24.44
N ASP A 554 -13.20 -7.88 -24.97
CA ASP A 554 -11.89 -8.39 -24.59
C ASP A 554 -10.79 -7.31 -24.71
N GLN A 555 -10.87 -6.49 -25.78
CA GLN A 555 -9.96 -5.36 -25.97
C GLN A 555 -10.20 -4.24 -24.95
N GLN A 556 -11.46 -3.86 -24.70
CA GLN A 556 -11.82 -2.77 -23.77
C GLN A 556 -11.40 -3.04 -22.32
N ILE A 557 -11.44 -4.31 -21.88
CA ILE A 557 -11.02 -4.66 -20.52
C ILE A 557 -9.53 -4.79 -20.35
N SER A 558 -8.73 -4.84 -21.41
CA SER A 558 -7.29 -5.06 -21.35
C SER A 558 -6.53 -3.74 -21.34
N TYR A 559 -5.41 -3.70 -20.60
CA TYR A 559 -4.44 -2.60 -20.64
C TYR A 559 -3.02 -3.12 -20.73
N ASP A 560 -2.14 -2.30 -21.34
CA ASP A 560 -0.74 -2.64 -21.60
C ASP A 560 0.19 -2.31 -20.44
N ALA A 561 1.41 -2.85 -20.50
CA ALA A 561 2.45 -2.52 -19.56
C ALA A 561 2.87 -1.04 -19.68
N GLU A 562 3.03 -0.40 -18.53
CA GLU A 562 3.66 0.90 -18.39
C GLU A 562 5.17 0.75 -18.27
N THR A 563 5.94 1.72 -18.79
CA THR A 563 7.41 1.72 -18.69
C THR A 563 7.94 3.07 -18.26
N THR A 564 8.94 3.05 -17.40
CA THR A 564 9.61 4.23 -16.84
C THR A 564 11.10 4.24 -17.12
N TRP A 565 11.63 5.43 -17.43
CA TRP A 565 13.06 5.73 -17.42
C TRP A 565 13.33 6.83 -16.41
N ASN A 566 14.20 6.54 -15.45
CA ASN A 566 14.61 7.48 -14.41
C ASN A 566 16.07 7.90 -14.61
N TYR A 567 16.31 9.20 -14.50
CA TYR A 567 17.62 9.84 -14.48
C TYR A 567 17.75 10.55 -13.15
N GLU A 568 18.77 10.21 -12.40
CA GLU A 568 18.96 10.73 -11.03
C GLU A 568 20.41 11.10 -10.80
N ALA A 569 20.61 12.19 -10.08
CA ALA A 569 21.91 12.59 -9.53
C ALA A 569 21.72 13.04 -8.08
N GLY A 570 22.61 12.64 -7.21
CA GLY A 570 22.47 12.95 -5.78
C GLY A 570 23.78 12.86 -5.01
N THR A 571 23.66 13.08 -3.71
CA THR A 571 24.77 13.01 -2.76
C THR A 571 24.32 12.42 -1.43
N HIS A 572 25.23 11.67 -0.81
CA HIS A 572 25.14 11.22 0.57
C HIS A 572 26.32 11.82 1.34
N LEU A 573 26.07 12.70 2.29
CA LEU A 573 27.09 13.39 3.05
C LEU A 573 27.03 12.99 4.52
N ASN A 574 28.18 12.76 5.11
CA ASN A 574 28.39 12.66 6.55
C ASN A 574 29.12 13.93 7.00
N LEU A 575 28.50 14.72 7.83
CA LEU A 575 28.98 16.04 8.24
C LEU A 575 29.26 16.05 9.75
N PHE A 576 30.16 16.90 10.18
CA PHE A 576 30.48 17.14 11.60
C PHE A 576 30.80 15.83 12.36
N ASP A 577 31.76 15.06 11.85
CA ASP A 577 32.18 13.77 12.42
C ASP A 577 30.99 12.78 12.59
N HIS A 578 30.21 12.59 11.52
CA HIS A 578 29.02 11.75 11.45
C HIS A 578 27.82 12.19 12.32
N LYS A 579 27.90 13.35 12.98
CA LYS A 579 26.79 13.88 13.79
C LYS A 579 25.59 14.33 12.95
N VAL A 580 25.79 14.64 11.67
CA VAL A 580 24.72 15.02 10.73
C VAL A 580 24.88 14.23 9.43
N LYS A 581 23.81 13.62 8.99
CA LYS A 581 23.68 12.99 7.67
C LYS A 581 22.78 13.84 6.79
N ALA A 582 23.26 14.13 5.57
CA ALA A 582 22.51 14.89 4.57
C ALA A 582 22.46 14.12 3.26
N ASP A 583 21.27 13.90 2.76
CA ASP A 583 21.01 13.24 1.49
C ASP A 583 20.20 14.18 0.61
N VAL A 584 20.69 14.45 -0.61
CA VAL A 584 20.02 15.30 -1.60
C VAL A 584 20.02 14.58 -2.94
N ALA A 585 18.88 14.59 -3.62
CA ALA A 585 18.75 14.01 -4.95
C ALA A 585 17.92 14.89 -5.86
N PHE A 586 18.29 14.91 -7.14
CA PHE A 586 17.55 15.48 -8.25
C PHE A 586 17.13 14.33 -9.16
N PHE A 587 15.89 14.29 -9.58
CA PHE A 587 15.39 13.25 -10.46
C PHE A 587 14.59 13.81 -11.63
N TYR A 588 14.61 13.07 -12.73
CA TYR A 588 13.75 13.25 -13.88
C TYR A 588 13.31 11.87 -14.38
N THR A 589 12.01 11.63 -14.40
CA THR A 589 11.41 10.36 -14.79
C THR A 589 10.48 10.56 -15.99
N GLN A 590 10.63 9.73 -17.01
CA GLN A 590 9.74 9.67 -18.17
C GLN A 590 8.88 8.40 -18.05
N ILE A 591 7.58 8.56 -18.25
CA ILE A 591 6.61 7.46 -18.17
C ILE A 591 5.92 7.36 -19.52
N ARG A 592 5.79 6.12 -20.03
CA ARG A 592 5.10 5.80 -21.29
C ARG A 592 4.04 4.75 -21.05
N ASN A 593 2.92 4.87 -21.77
CA ASN A 593 1.74 4.04 -21.60
C ASN A 593 1.26 4.04 -20.13
N GLN A 594 1.23 5.23 -19.52
CA GLN A 594 0.89 5.37 -18.12
C GLN A 594 -0.49 4.75 -17.82
N GLN A 595 -0.56 3.87 -16.83
CA GLN A 595 -1.79 3.25 -16.37
C GLN A 595 -2.56 4.23 -15.48
N ILE A 596 -3.62 4.82 -16.02
CA ILE A 596 -4.43 5.81 -15.33
C ILE A 596 -5.80 5.22 -15.00
N SER A 597 -6.25 5.44 -13.75
CA SER A 597 -7.61 5.12 -13.36
C SER A 597 -8.54 6.25 -13.75
N ARG A 598 -9.46 5.99 -14.68
CA ARG A 598 -10.54 6.91 -15.06
C ARG A 598 -11.91 6.31 -14.81
N MET A 599 -12.93 7.15 -14.78
CA MET A 599 -14.31 6.66 -14.83
C MET A 599 -14.57 6.03 -16.21
N SER A 600 -15.37 4.97 -16.25
CA SER A 600 -15.78 4.40 -17.53
C SER A 600 -16.53 5.45 -18.35
N ALA A 601 -16.06 5.68 -19.59
CA ALA A 601 -16.57 6.76 -20.45
C ALA A 601 -18.02 6.56 -20.89
N ASP A 602 -18.50 5.32 -20.85
CA ASP A 602 -19.77 5.02 -21.45
C ASP A 602 -20.97 5.35 -20.53
N TYR A 603 -20.83 5.24 -19.19
CA TYR A 603 -22.02 5.38 -18.29
C TYR A 603 -21.73 5.83 -16.86
N GLY A 604 -20.50 6.16 -16.49
CA GLY A 604 -20.19 6.73 -15.19
C GLY A 604 -20.19 5.78 -13.99
N PHE A 605 -20.34 4.48 -14.23
CA PHE A 605 -20.30 3.46 -13.18
C PHE A 605 -18.98 2.68 -13.25
N GLY A 606 -18.25 2.66 -12.14
CA GLY A 606 -17.00 1.93 -12.05
C GLY A 606 -15.80 2.68 -12.61
N ARG A 607 -14.63 2.28 -12.17
CA ARG A 607 -13.35 2.80 -12.63
C ARG A 607 -12.63 1.73 -13.43
N VAL A 608 -12.04 2.15 -14.54
CA VAL A 608 -11.20 1.31 -15.39
C VAL A 608 -9.78 1.88 -15.43
N ILE A 609 -8.81 1.00 -15.67
CA ILE A 609 -7.46 1.41 -16.05
C ILE A 609 -7.40 1.49 -17.56
N ASP A 610 -6.83 2.56 -18.04
CA ASP A 610 -6.51 2.76 -19.45
C ASP A 610 -5.05 3.21 -19.58
N ASN A 611 -4.44 2.97 -20.72
CA ASN A 611 -3.11 3.47 -21.01
C ASN A 611 -3.21 4.89 -21.56
N ALA A 612 -3.08 5.88 -20.69
CA ALA A 612 -2.91 7.25 -21.14
C ALA A 612 -1.51 7.43 -21.76
N GLY A 613 -1.39 8.34 -22.70
CA GLY A 613 -0.18 8.56 -23.50
C GLY A 613 1.14 8.61 -22.72
N LYS A 614 1.61 9.80 -22.36
CA LYS A 614 2.93 10.00 -21.74
C LYS A 614 2.84 11.01 -20.60
N SER A 615 3.64 10.80 -19.56
CA SER A 615 3.85 11.77 -18.51
C SER A 615 5.33 11.91 -18.15
N TYR A 616 5.64 12.89 -17.34
CA TYR A 616 6.95 13.03 -16.73
C TYR A 616 6.81 13.51 -15.31
N SER A 617 7.80 13.18 -14.51
CA SER A 617 7.95 13.68 -13.16
C SER A 617 9.38 14.15 -12.94
N CYS A 618 9.58 15.33 -12.35
CA CYS A 618 10.89 15.80 -11.97
C CYS A 618 10.82 16.50 -10.60
N GLY A 619 11.95 16.53 -9.91
CA GLY A 619 11.94 17.13 -8.60
C GLY A 619 13.24 17.08 -7.85
N VAL A 620 13.15 17.53 -6.59
CA VAL A 620 14.25 17.56 -5.63
C VAL A 620 13.81 16.90 -4.35
N GLU A 621 14.67 16.10 -3.78
CA GLU A 621 14.50 15.44 -2.48
C GLU A 621 15.66 15.85 -1.58
N ALA A 622 15.36 16.17 -0.32
CA ALA A 622 16.37 16.45 0.71
C ALA A 622 15.95 15.77 2.01
N ALA A 623 16.89 15.14 2.67
CA ALA A 623 16.74 14.57 4.01
C ALA A 623 17.96 14.92 4.86
N LEU A 624 17.70 15.46 6.04
CA LEU A 624 18.70 15.78 7.06
C LEU A 624 18.33 15.00 8.32
N ARG A 625 19.33 14.40 8.94
CA ARG A 625 19.20 13.76 10.26
C ARG A 625 20.42 14.08 11.09
N GLY A 626 20.23 14.37 12.34
CA GLY A 626 21.35 14.75 13.18
C GLY A 626 21.10 14.48 14.66
N GLN A 627 22.22 14.55 15.38
CA GLN A 627 22.27 14.52 16.83
C GLN A 627 23.10 15.69 17.34
N ALA A 628 22.73 16.23 18.48
CA ALA A 628 23.40 17.36 19.11
C ALA A 628 23.35 17.23 20.64
N PHE A 629 24.11 18.08 21.35
CA PHE A 629 24.18 18.14 22.82
C PHE A 629 24.46 16.75 23.41
N ASP A 630 25.58 16.15 23.00
CA ASP A 630 26.03 14.82 23.45
C ASP A 630 24.92 13.73 23.33
N ASN A 631 24.23 13.75 22.18
CA ASN A 631 23.15 12.84 21.82
C ASN A 631 21.85 13.02 22.63
N HIS A 632 21.70 14.11 23.38
CA HIS A 632 20.44 14.44 24.03
C HIS A 632 19.37 14.92 23.05
N LEU A 633 19.77 15.62 21.97
CA LEU A 633 18.85 16.03 20.91
C LEU A 633 19.04 15.16 19.66
N MET A 634 17.99 14.46 19.27
CA MET A 634 17.86 13.84 17.95
C MET A 634 16.89 14.65 17.11
N TRP A 635 17.25 14.92 15.85
CA TRP A 635 16.38 15.70 14.97
C TRP A 635 16.42 15.21 13.54
N GLY A 636 15.36 15.46 12.81
CA GLY A 636 15.24 15.16 11.40
C GLY A 636 14.45 16.21 10.65
N ALA A 637 14.78 16.42 9.39
CA ALA A 637 14.02 17.24 8.48
C ALA A 637 14.03 16.62 7.09
N THR A 638 12.88 16.55 6.46
CA THR A 638 12.74 16.09 5.07
C THR A 638 11.98 17.12 4.26
N TYR A 639 12.33 17.23 2.99
CA TYR A 639 11.60 18.04 2.03
C TYR A 639 11.64 17.38 0.66
N SER A 640 10.55 17.45 -0.07
CA SER A 640 10.51 17.14 -1.49
C SER A 640 9.64 18.11 -2.27
N PHE A 641 10.09 18.39 -3.47
CA PHE A 641 9.32 19.05 -4.52
C PHE A 641 9.17 18.06 -5.67
N THR A 642 7.93 17.81 -6.10
CA THR A 642 7.61 16.89 -7.19
C THR A 642 6.70 17.58 -8.20
N HIS A 643 7.18 17.72 -9.43
CA HIS A 643 6.45 18.29 -10.55
C HIS A 643 6.13 17.17 -11.55
N ALA A 644 4.93 16.58 -11.44
CA ALA A 644 4.45 15.49 -12.27
C ALA A 644 3.32 15.96 -13.17
N LYS A 645 3.49 15.85 -14.50
CA LYS A 645 2.51 16.33 -15.49
C LYS A 645 2.34 15.38 -16.68
N PHE A 646 1.17 15.41 -17.26
CA PHE A 646 0.89 14.72 -18.51
C PHE A 646 1.56 15.45 -19.69
N LYS A 647 2.24 14.70 -20.56
CA LYS A 647 2.72 15.17 -21.88
C LYS A 647 1.70 14.92 -22.97
N GLU A 648 1.02 13.79 -22.89
CA GLU A 648 0.00 13.34 -23.83
C GLU A 648 -1.03 12.55 -23.01
N TYR A 649 -2.23 13.08 -22.89
CA TYR A 649 -3.37 12.37 -22.32
C TYR A 649 -4.64 13.01 -22.84
N ASP A 650 -5.40 12.25 -23.61
CA ASP A 650 -6.72 12.64 -24.10
C ASP A 650 -7.77 11.68 -23.54
N ASP A 651 -8.90 12.22 -23.15
CA ASP A 651 -10.05 11.48 -22.62
C ASP A 651 -11.34 12.11 -23.15
N TYR A 652 -12.49 11.57 -22.82
CA TYR A 652 -13.78 12.08 -23.26
C TYR A 652 -14.53 12.68 -22.05
N ASP A 653 -15.20 13.82 -22.29
CA ASP A 653 -16.15 14.38 -21.34
C ASP A 653 -17.48 13.61 -21.32
N ASN A 654 -18.38 14.00 -20.43
CA ASN A 654 -19.72 13.42 -20.30
C ASN A 654 -20.58 13.58 -21.59
N ALA A 655 -20.24 14.56 -22.44
CA ALA A 655 -20.88 14.81 -23.72
C ALA A 655 -20.18 14.10 -24.90
N ARG A 656 -19.13 13.28 -24.62
CA ARG A 656 -18.28 12.58 -25.58
C ARG A 656 -17.44 13.49 -26.48
N ASN A 657 -17.14 14.70 -26.02
CA ASN A 657 -16.14 15.54 -26.66
C ASN A 657 -14.75 15.11 -26.22
N LEU A 658 -13.81 15.04 -27.15
CA LEU A 658 -12.40 14.78 -26.84
C LEU A 658 -11.83 15.97 -26.05
N ILE A 659 -11.32 15.69 -24.85
CA ILE A 659 -10.64 16.67 -24.00
C ILE A 659 -9.19 16.25 -23.85
N SER A 660 -8.26 17.20 -24.00
CA SER A 660 -6.85 17.00 -23.75
C SER A 660 -6.49 17.48 -22.33
N TYR A 661 -5.91 16.58 -21.55
CA TYR A 661 -5.35 16.87 -20.22
C TYR A 661 -3.83 17.13 -20.26
N LYS A 662 -3.29 17.41 -21.45
CA LYS A 662 -1.90 17.81 -21.60
C LYS A 662 -1.57 18.99 -20.69
N ASP A 663 -0.41 18.93 -20.04
CA ASP A 663 0.10 19.91 -19.07
C ASP A 663 -0.66 19.97 -17.73
N ASN A 664 -1.70 19.16 -17.53
CA ASN A 664 -2.32 18.96 -16.22
C ASN A 664 -1.41 18.12 -15.31
N TYR A 665 -1.54 18.33 -14.00
CA TYR A 665 -0.83 17.57 -12.99
C TYR A 665 -1.36 16.14 -12.87
N VAL A 666 -0.47 15.21 -12.68
CA VAL A 666 -0.81 13.81 -12.37
C VAL A 666 -1.48 13.76 -10.99
N PRO A 667 -2.65 13.10 -10.85
CA PRO A 667 -3.37 13.00 -9.59
C PRO A 667 -2.59 12.30 -8.47
N PHE A 668 -2.96 12.57 -7.21
CA PHE A 668 -2.44 12.00 -5.97
C PHE A 668 -1.03 12.41 -5.58
N ILE A 669 -0.40 13.33 -6.30
CA ILE A 669 0.98 13.73 -6.09
C ILE A 669 1.00 15.14 -5.49
N PRO A 670 1.39 15.30 -4.20
CA PRO A 670 1.61 16.62 -3.62
C PRO A 670 2.81 17.28 -4.27
N GLN A 671 2.66 18.55 -4.63
CA GLN A 671 3.77 19.33 -5.22
C GLN A 671 4.91 19.54 -4.21
N HIS A 672 4.58 19.69 -2.95
CA HIS A 672 5.51 19.85 -1.84
C HIS A 672 5.15 18.87 -0.73
N GLN A 673 6.15 18.27 -0.12
CA GLN A 673 6.00 17.47 1.09
C GLN A 673 7.17 17.78 2.02
N PHE A 674 6.89 17.93 3.31
CA PHE A 674 7.94 18.12 4.30
C PHE A 674 7.58 17.46 5.62
N SER A 675 8.61 17.15 6.38
CA SER A 675 8.51 16.79 7.79
C SER A 675 9.68 17.39 8.57
N VAL A 676 9.43 17.78 9.81
CA VAL A 676 10.45 18.20 10.78
C VAL A 676 10.10 17.54 12.10
N ASN A 677 11.08 16.90 12.71
CA ASN A 677 10.92 16.28 14.02
C ASN A 677 12.14 16.55 14.91
N GLY A 678 11.93 16.49 16.21
CA GLY A 678 12.98 16.62 17.19
C GLY A 678 12.58 16.03 18.53
N ASP A 679 13.51 15.31 19.16
CA ASP A 679 13.34 14.68 20.46
C ASP A 679 14.51 15.10 21.35
N TYR A 680 14.19 15.66 22.50
CA TYR A 680 15.16 16.01 23.50
C TYR A 680 15.02 15.13 24.72
N ARG A 681 16.09 14.41 25.08
CA ARG A 681 16.19 13.53 26.24
C ARG A 681 16.84 14.25 27.41
N PHE A 682 16.15 14.28 28.53
CA PHE A 682 16.64 14.69 29.83
C PHE A 682 16.99 13.43 30.62
N ASP A 683 18.27 13.23 30.93
CA ASP A 683 18.69 12.16 31.82
C ASP A 683 18.38 12.58 33.27
N VAL A 684 17.87 11.65 34.06
CA VAL A 684 17.47 11.88 35.45
C VAL A 684 18.29 10.95 36.34
N GLU A 685 18.92 11.51 37.37
CA GLU A 685 19.69 10.75 38.36
C GLU A 685 18.73 10.22 39.46
N ASP A 686 17.94 9.21 39.10
CA ASP A 686 17.01 8.56 40.02
C ASP A 686 17.00 7.03 39.78
N ASP A 687 16.80 6.25 40.83
CA ASP A 687 16.86 4.78 40.78
C ASP A 687 15.74 4.16 39.94
N ILE A 688 14.63 4.85 39.76
CA ILE A 688 13.43 4.38 39.04
C ILE A 688 13.30 5.05 37.67
N LEU A 689 13.39 6.38 37.61
CA LEU A 689 13.24 7.20 36.40
C LEU A 689 14.59 7.51 35.80
N SER A 690 14.92 6.87 34.68
CA SER A 690 16.23 7.06 34.01
C SER A 690 16.24 8.26 33.08
N SER A 691 15.13 8.56 32.40
CA SER A 691 15.07 9.72 31.50
C SER A 691 13.66 10.14 31.17
N ILE A 692 13.51 11.41 30.76
CA ILE A 692 12.30 11.99 30.18
C ILE A 692 12.65 12.46 28.78
N THR A 693 11.89 12.04 27.76
CA THR A 693 12.05 12.51 26.39
C THR A 693 10.85 13.35 25.99
N LEU A 694 11.10 14.57 25.51
CA LEU A 694 10.06 15.42 24.91
C LEU A 694 10.30 15.48 23.40
N GLY A 695 9.27 15.08 22.65
CA GLY A 695 9.34 15.03 21.21
C GLY A 695 8.23 15.80 20.51
N PHE A 696 8.53 16.28 19.32
CA PHE A 696 7.55 16.88 18.42
C PHE A 696 7.78 16.44 16.98
N ASN A 697 6.73 16.49 16.19
CA ASN A 697 6.81 16.33 14.74
C ASN A 697 5.80 17.26 14.05
N VAL A 698 6.27 17.93 13.00
CA VAL A 698 5.44 18.72 12.09
C VAL A 698 5.58 18.08 10.71
N LYS A 699 4.47 17.81 10.07
CA LYS A 699 4.43 17.27 8.71
C LYS A 699 3.37 17.98 7.90
N GLY A 700 3.64 18.18 6.62
CA GLY A 700 2.72 18.86 5.74
C GLY A 700 2.88 18.48 4.28
N GLN A 701 1.82 18.71 3.55
CA GLN A 701 1.72 18.48 2.11
C GLN A 701 1.19 19.73 1.42
N GLY A 702 1.75 20.01 0.25
CA GLY A 702 1.30 21.05 -0.65
C GLY A 702 0.07 20.64 -1.46
N LYS A 703 -0.26 21.45 -2.45
CA LYS A 703 -1.40 21.22 -3.30
C LYS A 703 -1.34 19.83 -3.97
N THR A 704 -2.43 19.08 -3.85
CA THR A 704 -2.58 17.72 -4.41
C THR A 704 -3.88 17.66 -5.20
N TYR A 705 -3.81 17.30 -6.46
CA TYR A 705 -4.99 17.11 -7.31
C TYR A 705 -5.49 15.67 -7.22
N TRP A 706 -6.82 15.47 -7.33
CA TRP A 706 -7.44 14.16 -7.17
C TRP A 706 -7.87 13.52 -8.48
N GLU A 707 -8.07 14.33 -9.53
CA GLU A 707 -8.49 13.90 -10.86
C GLU A 707 -7.64 14.56 -11.96
N ALA A 708 -7.64 13.96 -13.16
CA ALA A 708 -6.80 14.41 -14.27
C ALA A 708 -7.19 15.79 -14.84
N ASN A 709 -8.47 16.21 -14.67
CA ASN A 709 -8.93 17.56 -15.04
C ASN A 709 -8.39 18.66 -14.12
N ASN A 710 -7.86 18.31 -12.94
CA ASN A 710 -7.32 19.19 -11.92
C ASN A 710 -8.35 20.18 -11.29
N ASP A 711 -9.64 19.88 -11.36
CA ASP A 711 -10.68 20.73 -10.79
C ASP A 711 -10.74 20.57 -9.26
N MET A 712 -10.58 19.33 -8.77
CA MET A 712 -10.58 19.04 -7.34
C MET A 712 -9.17 18.86 -6.79
N TYR A 713 -8.88 19.53 -5.69
CA TYR A 713 -7.57 19.45 -5.05
C TYR A 713 -7.66 19.69 -3.54
N GLN A 714 -6.72 19.09 -2.81
CA GLN A 714 -6.39 19.46 -1.43
C GLN A 714 -5.46 20.66 -1.45
N LYS A 715 -5.79 21.70 -0.67
CA LYS A 715 -4.90 22.84 -0.41
C LYS A 715 -3.74 22.41 0.46
N PHE A 716 -2.73 23.29 0.61
CA PHE A 716 -1.66 23.07 1.59
C PHE A 716 -2.23 22.88 2.99
N TYR A 717 -1.73 21.89 3.71
CA TYR A 717 -2.00 21.67 5.12
C TYR A 717 -0.76 21.19 5.86
N ALA A 718 -0.76 21.39 7.19
CA ALA A 718 0.25 20.80 8.07
C ALA A 718 -0.40 20.38 9.39
N THR A 719 0.15 19.32 9.98
CA THR A 719 -0.27 18.79 11.28
C THR A 719 0.89 18.77 12.25
N LEU A 720 0.61 19.02 13.52
CA LEU A 720 1.55 18.95 14.64
C LEU A 720 1.23 17.73 15.49
N GLY A 721 2.27 16.94 15.78
CA GLY A 721 2.26 15.90 16.81
C GLY A 721 3.28 16.21 17.90
N ALA A 722 3.05 15.70 19.10
CA ALA A 722 4.01 15.76 20.18
C ALA A 722 3.89 14.51 21.07
N HIS A 723 4.97 14.20 21.79
CA HIS A 723 4.95 13.12 22.79
C HIS A 723 5.86 13.41 23.97
N MET A 724 5.58 12.74 25.07
CA MET A 724 6.38 12.78 26.28
C MET A 724 6.56 11.34 26.79
N MET A 725 7.78 10.86 26.77
CA MET A 725 8.14 9.50 27.15
C MET A 725 8.93 9.50 28.45
N PHE A 726 8.50 8.67 29.40
CA PHE A 726 9.18 8.38 30.65
C PHE A 726 9.81 7.00 30.56
N LYS A 727 11.12 6.91 30.77
CA LYS A 727 11.84 5.64 30.83
C LYS A 727 12.10 5.26 32.30
N LEU A 728 11.42 4.20 32.73
CA LEU A 728 11.46 3.68 34.12
C LEU A 728 12.12 2.30 34.08
N ASN A 729 13.43 2.20 34.29
CA ASN A 729 14.14 0.91 34.26
C ASN A 729 13.83 0.09 32.97
N LYS A 730 12.96 -0.93 33.09
CA LYS A 730 12.52 -1.83 32.01
C LYS A 730 11.21 -1.42 31.34
N VAL A 731 10.62 -0.31 31.78
CA VAL A 731 9.30 0.16 31.36
C VAL A 731 9.42 1.53 30.71
N GLU A 732 8.79 1.71 29.57
CA GLU A 732 8.63 3.00 28.91
C GLU A 732 7.14 3.35 28.87
N VAL A 733 6.80 4.56 29.35
CA VAL A 733 5.44 5.13 29.27
C VAL A 733 5.48 6.35 28.39
N ASP A 734 4.74 6.34 27.30
CA ASP A 734 4.79 7.35 26.25
C ASP A 734 3.40 7.95 26.03
N PHE A 735 3.22 9.21 26.42
CA PHE A 735 2.02 10.01 26.18
C PHE A 735 2.17 10.73 24.85
N TRP A 736 1.25 10.52 23.93
CA TRP A 736 1.34 11.10 22.60
C TRP A 736 0.04 11.81 22.18
N GLY A 737 0.20 12.82 21.34
CA GLY A 737 -0.91 13.52 20.68
C GLY A 737 -0.59 13.74 19.20
N ARG A 738 -1.61 13.62 18.35
CA ARG A 738 -1.51 13.79 16.89
C ARG A 738 -2.54 14.81 16.42
N ASN A 739 -2.18 15.51 15.35
CA ASN A 739 -2.97 16.60 14.81
C ASN A 739 -3.43 17.55 15.92
N LEU A 740 -2.50 17.98 16.78
CA LEU A 740 -2.76 18.85 17.93
C LEU A 740 -3.36 20.21 17.53
N THR A 741 -3.13 20.64 16.30
CA THR A 741 -3.71 21.84 15.71
C THR A 741 -5.16 21.65 15.27
N ASN A 742 -5.66 20.40 15.32
CA ASN A 742 -6.97 20.00 14.78
C ASN A 742 -7.20 20.50 13.35
N THR A 743 -6.15 20.40 12.53
CA THR A 743 -6.20 20.84 11.13
C THR A 743 -7.14 19.94 10.34
N ASN A 744 -8.11 20.50 9.63
CA ASN A 744 -8.95 19.80 8.69
C ASN A 744 -8.23 19.66 7.35
N TYR A 745 -8.21 18.45 6.82
CA TYR A 745 -7.65 18.14 5.51
C TYR A 745 -8.32 16.90 4.93
N HIS A 746 -8.26 16.76 3.62
CA HIS A 746 -8.82 15.62 2.91
C HIS A 746 -7.71 14.68 2.48
N THR A 747 -7.91 13.39 2.69
CA THR A 747 -7.00 12.33 2.23
C THR A 747 -7.42 11.76 0.88
N PHE A 748 -8.66 12.04 0.47
CA PHE A 748 -9.21 11.66 -0.82
C PHE A 748 -10.49 12.43 -1.15
N LEU A 749 -10.64 12.84 -2.42
CA LEU A 749 -11.89 13.37 -2.97
C LEU A 749 -12.27 12.62 -4.24
N VAL A 750 -13.57 12.49 -4.49
CA VAL A 750 -14.13 11.84 -5.67
C VAL A 750 -15.44 12.49 -6.08
N ASN A 751 -15.64 12.67 -7.40
CA ASN A 751 -16.93 13.06 -7.97
C ASN A 751 -17.77 11.82 -8.25
N SER A 752 -19.04 11.85 -7.87
CA SER A 752 -20.05 10.90 -8.30
C SER A 752 -20.83 11.52 -9.46
N GLN A 753 -20.67 10.97 -10.64
CA GLN A 753 -21.44 11.39 -11.82
C GLN A 753 -22.93 11.05 -11.67
N MET A 754 -23.24 9.99 -10.93
CA MET A 754 -24.61 9.53 -10.71
C MET A 754 -25.42 10.52 -9.88
N THR A 755 -24.84 10.99 -8.76
CA THR A 755 -25.51 11.93 -7.85
C THR A 755 -25.20 13.40 -8.16
N ASN A 756 -24.26 13.66 -9.08
CA ASN A 756 -23.71 14.97 -9.39
C ASN A 756 -23.21 15.71 -8.12
N GLN A 757 -22.61 14.94 -7.21
CA GLN A 757 -22.06 15.41 -5.94
C GLN A 757 -20.60 14.99 -5.80
N SER A 758 -19.85 15.76 -5.03
CA SER A 758 -18.50 15.42 -4.61
C SER A 758 -18.51 14.82 -3.22
N PHE A 759 -17.63 13.87 -2.98
CA PHE A 759 -17.46 13.20 -1.69
C PHE A 759 -16.00 13.25 -1.28
N ALA A 760 -15.75 13.35 0.03
CA ALA A 760 -14.41 13.39 0.58
C ALA A 760 -14.22 12.42 1.74
N HIS A 761 -13.01 11.90 1.87
CA HIS A 761 -12.50 11.28 3.07
C HIS A 761 -11.62 12.28 3.82
N GLN A 762 -11.98 12.59 5.06
CA GLN A 762 -11.22 13.50 5.92
C GLN A 762 -10.04 12.80 6.58
N GLY A 763 -9.00 13.56 6.87
CA GLY A 763 -7.93 13.12 7.76
C GLY A 763 -8.42 13.01 9.21
N ASN A 764 -7.71 12.20 10.01
CA ASN A 764 -8.07 12.02 11.41
C ASN A 764 -7.96 13.36 12.18
N PRO A 765 -8.98 13.73 12.98
CA PRO A 765 -8.94 14.93 13.82
C PRO A 765 -7.91 14.78 14.96
N LEU A 766 -7.82 15.76 15.84
CA LEU A 766 -7.02 15.70 17.05
C LEU A 766 -7.36 14.44 17.85
N HIS A 767 -6.33 13.65 18.16
CA HIS A 767 -6.44 12.46 19.00
C HIS A 767 -5.14 12.24 19.80
N ALA A 768 -5.26 11.57 20.91
CA ALA A 768 -4.17 11.34 21.84
C ALA A 768 -4.23 9.93 22.44
N GLY A 769 -3.16 9.52 23.11
CA GLY A 769 -3.12 8.23 23.79
C GLY A 769 -1.89 8.04 24.65
N VAL A 770 -1.78 6.85 25.20
CA VAL A 770 -0.65 6.39 25.98
C VAL A 770 -0.21 5.01 25.50
N ASP A 771 1.07 4.83 25.31
CA ASP A 771 1.70 3.54 25.03
C ASP A 771 2.59 3.13 26.21
N LEU A 772 2.48 1.88 26.63
CA LEU A 772 3.34 1.25 27.63
C LEU A 772 4.15 0.18 26.92
N ARG A 773 5.48 0.23 27.07
CA ARG A 773 6.41 -0.78 26.53
C ARG A 773 7.25 -1.35 27.65
N MET A 774 7.45 -2.67 27.61
CA MET A 774 8.22 -3.41 28.61
C MET A 774 9.12 -4.42 27.91
N HIS A 775 10.32 -4.60 28.45
CA HIS A 775 11.27 -5.61 28.00
C HIS A 775 11.78 -6.41 29.21
N PHE A 776 11.68 -7.75 29.14
CA PHE A 776 12.06 -8.68 30.20
C PHE A 776 13.14 -9.66 29.75
#